data_c93534289b13fa113f74955496d8e35a
#
_entry.id   c93534289b13fa113f74955496d8e35a
#
_cell.length_a   1.000
_cell.length_b   1.000
_cell.length_c   1.000
_cell.angle_alpha   90.00
_cell.angle_beta   90.00
_cell.angle_gamma   90.00
#
_symmetry.space_group_name_H-M   'P 1'
#
loop_
_entity.id
_entity.type
_entity.pdbx_description
1 polymer ?
#
loop_
_entity_poly.entity_id
_entity_poly.type
_entity_poly.pdbx_seq_one_letter_code
_entity_poly.pdbx_strand_id
1 'polypeptide(L)'
;MIEKVLSRSLRVMFAGSLLVGMHAASAQEAMQRVEITGSSIKRVAAEAALPVQSFSQKDILKSGVSSVTDFIQQIPAMQGFNVAAESVGGGGGGVTTASIHDIGPAYTLVLLNGRRVAPSNSGTTIDLNSIPLSAIERVEVLTDGASALYGADAIAGVVNFILKKGATQWEVKAKYSRPEEAGGASESLSLSKGFGNLEEDGYSLFFALSHDKQKQLKASQRDFAKTGIINFTDPKNGKALQFINGSPRAVPANASVIYNDAKGESQSVDFNPFARMNGGKCATANVDAFHDGSCYYDYTSTVEINPESKRDALFSSGSLKLGNSGFNGFFDLAYTKASIIARIAPYPAEFSLKTSSPLYSKYILPYLTPEQAAGVTAVSAKYRLYEMGNRGYDYATTATHLVTGVDGSAFGWDINSALTYSKNKQDQKYLSGFPLEKKFNAAIDAGLFDPFGYEQGKLPQAMRDVLNSTAYTGSYNVQTVTMTGFDARASRNAFQLPAGTAMLGVGLDYRKTKFKLEQSDTARDAAILFDSPQVDSGYQRDTSGAYAELVTPLLQQLEMTTSLRYDRIGSVKDNLTGRDVGKSESAATYKVSAKYTPMKNLMLRGAIGSGFRAADMSQIASPLVDFGVTGAPYACPLSAANGLANHPLAKYCSRNRTQLEAFKGGNPELSPEKSKQWSVGAVFEPIDSLSLSLDLWNVSIRDQVTEVSEGLIAAYPNQYLDLFTTKHIGSTGQDVLAIKLLPMNVGQVENRGIDYDLTHKAKLFGGKLTSRLAGTFLLRSRYTRPGTSDQWETSLNRFGYNDKVSFRNIIRATSSWESAQFTHTATASYRNGYTDKNQNASSCAVVTADAAQECYDITLRVPSYTTFDWQTQYRPLKNVELTAGIVNLFDRKPPFSLRNTGPHQIGYNPAYSSALGRQFYLSGAYKF
;
A
#
# COMPACT_ATOMS: atom_id res chain seq x y z
N MET A 1 -22.75 13.17 12.86
CA MET A 1 -23.79 12.39 13.59
C MET A 1 -23.65 12.48 15.11
N ILE A 2 -22.45 12.29 15.66
CA ILE A 2 -22.15 12.53 17.08
C ILE A 2 -22.42 13.98 17.48
N GLU A 3 -22.12 14.94 16.62
CA GLU A 3 -22.33 16.37 16.85
C GLU A 3 -23.81 16.79 16.84
N LYS A 4 -24.68 16.13 16.08
CA LYS A 4 -26.16 16.38 16.19
C LYS A 4 -26.72 16.00 17.56
N VAL A 5 -26.15 14.98 18.20
CA VAL A 5 -26.54 14.55 19.54
C VAL A 5 -26.07 15.53 20.60
N LEU A 6 -24.86 16.07 20.47
CA LEU A 6 -24.33 17.14 21.32
C LEU A 6 -25.17 18.44 21.19
N SER A 7 -25.57 18.84 19.97
CA SER A 7 -26.41 20.03 19.77
C SER A 7 -27.83 19.85 20.28
N ARG A 8 -28.39 18.65 20.23
CA ARG A 8 -29.72 18.35 20.79
C ARG A 8 -29.71 18.28 22.32
N SER A 9 -28.68 17.69 22.92
CA SER A 9 -28.50 17.65 24.37
C SER A 9 -28.32 19.07 24.96
N LEU A 10 -27.64 19.97 24.27
CA LEU A 10 -27.54 21.39 24.63
C LEU A 10 -28.88 22.11 24.49
N ARG A 11 -29.72 21.84 23.49
CA ARG A 11 -31.05 22.44 23.33
C ARG A 11 -32.04 21.98 24.38
N VAL A 12 -31.97 20.75 24.85
CA VAL A 12 -32.83 20.23 25.93
C VAL A 12 -32.39 20.76 27.29
N MET A 13 -31.12 21.00 27.56
CA MET A 13 -30.64 21.68 28.77
C MET A 13 -31.04 23.17 28.80
N PHE A 14 -31.11 23.84 27.64
CA PHE A 14 -31.56 25.24 27.59
C PHE A 14 -33.07 25.42 27.73
N ALA A 15 -33.91 24.43 27.42
CA ALA A 15 -35.33 24.50 27.61
C ALA A 15 -35.79 24.32 29.08
N GLY A 16 -34.95 23.72 29.92
CA GLY A 16 -35.25 23.51 31.37
C GLY A 16 -34.85 24.66 32.29
N SER A 17 -34.09 25.65 31.83
CA SER A 17 -33.59 26.79 32.65
C SER A 17 -34.32 28.11 32.44
N LEU A 18 -35.40 28.12 31.67
CA LEU A 18 -36.20 29.35 31.37
C LEU A 18 -37.23 29.73 32.43
N LEU A 19 -37.24 29.11 33.60
CA LEU A 19 -38.20 29.40 34.68
C LEU A 19 -37.62 29.96 36.00
N VAL A 20 -36.31 30.28 36.06
CA VAL A 20 -35.73 30.96 37.25
C VAL A 20 -34.73 32.02 36.80
N GLY A 21 -35.07 33.26 36.98
CA GLY A 21 -34.13 34.39 37.16
C GLY A 21 -33.88 35.28 35.94
N MET A 22 -34.62 36.35 35.86
CA MET A 22 -34.25 37.59 35.15
C MET A 22 -32.89 38.10 35.66
N HIS A 23 -32.09 38.67 34.75
CA HIS A 23 -30.79 39.33 34.91
C HIS A 23 -29.56 38.41 34.96
N ALA A 24 -29.20 37.87 33.77
CA ALA A 24 -27.80 37.67 33.39
C ALA A 24 -27.68 37.93 31.89
N ALA A 25 -26.81 38.86 31.52
CA ALA A 25 -26.45 39.11 30.11
C ALA A 25 -26.03 37.81 29.49
N SER A 26 -26.75 37.35 28.46
CA SER A 26 -26.45 36.14 27.71
C SER A 26 -25.14 36.34 26.94
N ALA A 27 -24.03 35.90 27.47
CA ALA A 27 -22.90 35.50 26.65
C ALA A 27 -23.34 34.24 25.87
N GLN A 28 -23.86 34.42 24.68
CA GLN A 28 -24.12 33.37 23.73
C GLN A 28 -22.72 32.79 23.33
N GLU A 29 -22.32 31.66 23.93
CA GLU A 29 -21.16 30.94 23.45
C GLU A 29 -21.35 30.71 21.96
N ALA A 30 -20.58 31.44 21.15
CA ALA A 30 -20.58 31.27 19.70
C ALA A 30 -20.19 29.80 19.42
N MET A 31 -21.12 29.02 18.88
CA MET A 31 -20.84 27.65 18.47
C MET A 31 -19.60 27.64 17.57
N GLN A 32 -18.54 26.98 18.02
CA GLN A 32 -17.26 26.99 17.35
C GLN A 32 -17.44 26.39 15.95
N ARG A 33 -17.26 27.22 14.90
CA ARG A 33 -17.30 26.78 13.51
C ARG A 33 -16.02 26.03 13.21
N VAL A 34 -16.13 24.79 12.74
CA VAL A 34 -15.01 23.90 12.42
C VAL A 34 -14.97 23.67 10.92
N GLU A 35 -13.77 23.60 10.37
CA GLU A 35 -13.54 23.14 9.00
C GLU A 35 -13.65 21.60 8.99
N ILE A 36 -14.50 21.07 8.10
CA ILE A 36 -14.73 19.62 7.94
C ILE A 36 -14.15 19.20 6.58
N THR A 37 -13.53 18.04 6.52
CA THR A 37 -13.04 17.47 5.27
C THR A 37 -14.14 17.44 4.20
N GLY A 38 -13.85 17.99 3.01
CA GLY A 38 -14.81 18.10 1.90
C GLY A 38 -15.51 19.44 1.75
N SER A 39 -15.18 20.46 2.58
CA SER A 39 -15.60 21.85 2.40
C SER A 39 -14.51 22.81 2.87
N SER A 40 -14.37 23.95 2.17
CA SER A 40 -13.47 25.04 2.57
C SER A 40 -14.15 26.09 3.46
N ILE A 41 -15.45 25.95 3.68
CA ILE A 41 -16.27 26.88 4.44
C ILE A 41 -16.41 26.36 5.87
N LYS A 42 -16.04 27.18 6.86
CA LYS A 42 -16.20 26.84 8.27
C LYS A 42 -17.68 26.74 8.66
N ARG A 43 -18.12 25.57 9.08
CA ARG A 43 -19.50 25.28 9.46
C ARG A 43 -19.57 24.54 10.80
N VAL A 44 -20.79 24.47 11.34
CA VAL A 44 -21.10 23.53 12.41
C VAL A 44 -21.10 22.11 11.78
N ALA A 45 -20.32 21.20 12.32
CA ALA A 45 -19.99 19.89 11.74
C ALA A 45 -21.20 18.99 11.36
N ALA A 46 -22.39 19.26 11.93
CA ALA A 46 -23.62 18.51 11.64
C ALA A 46 -24.24 18.73 10.25
N GLU A 47 -23.69 19.62 9.40
CA GLU A 47 -24.43 20.15 8.25
C GLU A 47 -23.88 19.73 6.87
N ALA A 48 -22.90 18.80 6.79
CA ALA A 48 -22.27 18.46 5.53
C ALA A 48 -23.16 17.65 4.58
N ALA A 49 -23.18 18.05 3.30
CA ALA A 49 -23.86 17.32 2.22
C ALA A 49 -23.10 16.04 1.78
N LEU A 50 -21.84 15.90 2.17
CA LEU A 50 -20.95 14.81 1.73
C LEU A 50 -20.82 13.70 2.78
N PRO A 51 -20.57 12.43 2.36
CA PRO A 51 -20.41 11.28 3.25
C PRO A 51 -19.04 11.31 3.94
N VAL A 52 -18.89 12.01 5.05
CA VAL A 52 -17.68 12.01 5.88
C VAL A 52 -17.86 11.10 7.08
N GLN A 53 -17.02 10.09 7.21
CA GLN A 53 -16.91 9.25 8.41
C GLN A 53 -15.84 9.86 9.32
N SER A 54 -16.20 10.19 10.56
CA SER A 54 -15.27 10.71 11.56
C SER A 54 -15.06 9.70 12.67
N PHE A 55 -13.80 9.37 12.95
CA PHE A 55 -13.39 8.45 14.00
C PHE A 55 -12.58 9.22 15.04
N SER A 56 -13.14 9.40 16.22
CA SER A 56 -12.47 10.05 17.33
C SER A 56 -11.31 9.22 17.89
N GLN A 57 -10.43 9.83 18.68
CA GLN A 57 -9.39 9.10 19.41
C GLN A 57 -9.96 7.94 20.25
N LYS A 58 -11.13 8.13 20.87
CA LYS A 58 -11.82 7.07 21.63
C LYS A 58 -12.20 5.88 20.75
N ASP A 59 -12.68 6.13 19.52
CA ASP A 59 -13.04 5.08 18.57
C ASP A 59 -11.80 4.31 18.11
N ILE A 60 -10.69 5.03 17.87
CA ILE A 60 -9.39 4.42 17.53
C ILE A 60 -8.89 3.55 18.69
N LEU A 61 -8.96 4.02 19.93
CA LEU A 61 -8.56 3.24 21.10
C LEU A 61 -9.43 2.00 21.32
N LYS A 62 -10.75 2.12 21.08
CA LYS A 62 -11.70 0.99 21.14
C LYS A 62 -11.46 -0.07 20.06
N SER A 63 -10.69 0.22 19.03
CA SER A 63 -10.36 -0.76 17.99
C SER A 63 -9.19 -1.68 18.36
N GLY A 64 -8.47 -1.40 19.45
CA GLY A 64 -7.35 -2.22 19.93
C GLY A 64 -6.07 -2.13 19.09
N VAL A 65 -6.02 -1.31 18.05
CA VAL A 65 -4.89 -1.18 17.12
C VAL A 65 -3.65 -0.58 17.77
N SER A 66 -2.49 -0.83 17.15
CA SER A 66 -1.20 -0.31 17.59
C SER A 66 -0.60 0.69 16.60
N SER A 67 -1.11 0.78 15.38
CA SER A 67 -0.63 1.70 14.35
C SER A 67 -1.77 2.36 13.58
N VAL A 68 -1.45 3.45 12.86
CA VAL A 68 -2.38 4.10 11.92
C VAL A 68 -2.79 3.14 10.82
N THR A 69 -1.85 2.36 10.30
CA THR A 69 -2.10 1.37 9.26
C THR A 69 -3.13 0.33 9.70
N ASP A 70 -2.96 -0.25 10.90
CA ASP A 70 -3.91 -1.24 11.45
C ASP A 70 -5.32 -0.63 11.59
N PHE A 71 -5.41 0.66 11.97
CA PHE A 71 -6.68 1.35 12.09
C PHE A 71 -7.37 1.52 10.74
N ILE A 72 -6.65 2.02 9.74
CA ILE A 72 -7.17 2.25 8.39
C ILE A 72 -7.68 0.94 7.76
N GLN A 73 -6.95 -0.16 7.96
CA GLN A 73 -7.35 -1.49 7.45
C GLN A 73 -8.64 -2.04 8.06
N GLN A 74 -9.06 -1.52 9.21
CA GLN A 74 -10.31 -1.94 9.86
C GLN A 74 -11.55 -1.18 9.36
N ILE A 75 -11.39 -0.14 8.55
CA ILE A 75 -12.50 0.63 7.98
C ILE A 75 -13.05 -0.12 6.76
N PRO A 76 -14.36 -0.47 6.71
CA PRO A 76 -14.91 -1.29 5.63
C PRO A 76 -14.74 -0.73 4.21
N ALA A 77 -14.72 0.59 4.05
CA ALA A 77 -14.49 1.25 2.76
C ALA A 77 -13.03 1.12 2.27
N MET A 78 -12.09 0.69 3.14
CA MET A 78 -10.68 0.56 2.77
C MET A 78 -10.40 -0.83 2.19
N GLN A 79 -10.08 -0.87 0.89
CA GLN A 79 -9.66 -2.05 0.15
C GLN A 79 -8.59 -1.68 -0.87
N GLY A 80 -7.72 -2.62 -1.26
CA GLY A 80 -6.67 -2.41 -2.27
C GLY A 80 -5.47 -1.61 -1.77
N PHE A 81 -5.27 -1.52 -0.46
CA PHE A 81 -4.12 -0.89 0.18
C PHE A 81 -2.94 -1.87 0.32
N ASN A 82 -1.73 -1.36 0.54
CA ASN A 82 -0.55 -2.17 0.83
C ASN A 82 -0.40 -2.37 2.34
N VAL A 83 -0.04 -3.59 2.75
CA VAL A 83 0.23 -3.97 4.15
C VAL A 83 1.73 -4.20 4.38
N ALA A 84 2.18 -4.10 5.64
CA ALA A 84 3.58 -4.31 6.01
C ALA A 84 4.12 -5.70 5.59
N ALA A 85 3.28 -6.74 5.63
CA ALA A 85 3.62 -8.09 5.21
C ALA A 85 4.00 -8.19 3.71
N GLU A 86 3.51 -7.31 2.84
CA GLU A 86 3.85 -7.28 1.42
C GLU A 86 5.25 -6.70 1.15
N SER A 87 5.84 -6.03 2.13
CA SER A 87 7.21 -5.52 2.05
C SER A 87 8.27 -6.61 2.22
N VAL A 88 7.89 -7.76 2.76
CA VAL A 88 8.75 -8.93 2.82
C VAL A 88 8.88 -9.49 1.40
N GLY A 89 10.07 -9.60 0.88
CA GLY A 89 10.27 -10.14 -0.47
C GLY A 89 10.81 -9.17 -1.50
N GLY A 90 11.21 -7.97 -1.05
CA GLY A 90 11.82 -6.98 -1.93
C GLY A 90 10.80 -6.15 -2.73
N GLY A 91 9.49 -6.36 -2.50
CA GLY A 91 8.43 -5.50 -3.02
C GLY A 91 7.97 -4.46 -1.98
N GLY A 92 7.29 -3.40 -2.41
CA GLY A 92 6.61 -2.47 -1.53
C GLY A 92 7.47 -1.52 -0.67
N GLY A 93 8.78 -1.71 -0.56
CA GLY A 93 9.73 -0.81 0.10
C GLY A 93 9.41 -0.43 1.56
N GLY A 94 8.71 -1.28 2.31
CA GLY A 94 8.26 -0.97 3.67
C GLY A 94 7.03 -0.04 3.73
N VAL A 95 6.49 0.40 2.60
CA VAL A 95 5.40 1.38 2.53
C VAL A 95 4.05 0.76 2.82
N THR A 96 3.27 1.39 3.70
CA THR A 96 1.86 1.03 3.95
C THR A 96 0.95 2.19 3.52
N THR A 97 -0.21 1.86 2.94
CA THR A 97 -1.03 2.86 2.23
C THR A 97 -2.50 2.82 2.64
N ALA A 98 -3.25 3.88 2.29
CA ALA A 98 -4.70 3.89 2.30
C ALA A 98 -5.24 3.73 0.87
N SER A 99 -6.37 3.06 0.72
CA SER A 99 -7.09 2.96 -0.57
C SER A 99 -8.58 2.83 -0.30
N ILE A 100 -9.36 3.76 -0.82
CA ILE A 100 -10.82 3.77 -0.67
C ILE A 100 -11.44 2.97 -1.82
N HIS A 101 -12.42 2.07 -1.50
CA HIS A 101 -13.25 1.33 -2.45
C HIS A 101 -12.49 0.48 -3.48
N ASP A 102 -11.28 0.01 -3.13
CA ASP A 102 -10.40 -0.76 -4.04
C ASP A 102 -10.01 -0.03 -5.34
N ILE A 103 -10.07 1.30 -5.33
CA ILE A 103 -9.71 2.11 -6.50
C ILE A 103 -8.19 2.25 -6.63
N GLY A 104 -7.48 2.21 -5.49
CA GLY A 104 -6.03 2.21 -5.42
C GLY A 104 -5.45 3.38 -4.61
N PRO A 105 -4.24 3.20 -4.05
CA PRO A 105 -3.60 4.22 -3.21
C PRO A 105 -3.31 5.54 -3.92
N ALA A 106 -3.02 5.50 -5.21
CA ALA A 106 -2.73 6.67 -6.02
C ALA A 106 -3.95 7.59 -6.25
N TYR A 107 -5.15 7.10 -5.95
CA TYR A 107 -6.42 7.81 -6.13
C TYR A 107 -7.07 8.21 -4.79
N THR A 108 -6.44 7.87 -3.67
CA THR A 108 -6.87 8.21 -2.33
C THR A 108 -5.95 9.26 -1.74
N LEU A 109 -6.45 10.49 -1.59
CA LEU A 109 -5.66 11.59 -1.05
C LEU A 109 -5.52 11.46 0.47
N VAL A 110 -4.29 11.47 0.97
CA VAL A 110 -3.98 11.49 2.40
C VAL A 110 -3.52 12.88 2.82
N LEU A 111 -4.13 13.41 3.87
CA LEU A 111 -3.86 14.75 4.42
C LEU A 111 -3.51 14.69 5.90
N LEU A 112 -2.74 15.68 6.35
CA LEU A 112 -2.47 15.96 7.75
C LEU A 112 -2.94 17.39 8.07
N ASN A 113 -3.91 17.55 8.98
CA ASN A 113 -4.58 18.83 9.25
C ASN A 113 -5.06 19.54 7.96
N GLY A 114 -5.61 18.76 6.99
CA GLY A 114 -6.12 19.29 5.73
C GLY A 114 -5.06 19.69 4.71
N ARG A 115 -3.77 19.36 4.94
CA ARG A 115 -2.64 19.67 4.05
C ARG A 115 -1.92 18.43 3.56
N ARG A 116 -1.38 18.51 2.34
CA ARG A 116 -0.62 17.42 1.73
C ARG A 116 0.73 17.22 2.41
N VAL A 117 1.16 15.96 2.54
CA VAL A 117 2.50 15.56 2.99
C VAL A 117 3.35 15.08 1.82
N ALA A 118 4.67 15.05 1.97
CA ALA A 118 5.56 14.53 0.92
C ALA A 118 5.27 13.03 0.68
N PRO A 119 5.10 12.61 -0.57
CA PRO A 119 4.91 11.20 -0.91
C PRO A 119 6.17 10.37 -0.63
N SER A 120 5.99 9.04 -0.66
CA SER A 120 7.10 8.08 -0.49
C SER A 120 7.87 7.79 -1.77
N ASN A 121 7.37 8.25 -2.93
CA ASN A 121 7.96 7.98 -4.25
C ASN A 121 7.81 9.20 -5.18
N SER A 122 8.12 9.06 -6.45
CA SER A 122 7.98 10.10 -7.49
C SER A 122 6.53 10.46 -7.84
N GLY A 123 5.56 9.71 -7.32
CA GLY A 123 4.11 9.92 -7.49
C GLY A 123 3.47 10.59 -6.28
N THR A 124 2.31 10.10 -5.86
CA THR A 124 1.45 10.74 -4.84
C THR A 124 1.15 9.84 -3.63
N THR A 125 1.68 8.63 -3.61
CA THR A 125 1.42 7.64 -2.56
C THR A 125 2.10 8.03 -1.24
N ILE A 126 1.31 8.10 -0.17
CA ILE A 126 1.78 8.44 1.17
C ILE A 126 2.03 7.17 1.98
N ASP A 127 3.18 7.12 2.67
CA ASP A 127 3.48 6.07 3.64
C ASP A 127 2.85 6.39 5.00
N LEU A 128 1.83 5.60 5.40
CA LEU A 128 1.14 5.76 6.68
C LEU A 128 2.05 5.49 7.89
N ASN A 129 3.18 4.80 7.73
CA ASN A 129 4.16 4.62 8.80
C ASN A 129 4.79 5.95 9.25
N SER A 130 4.70 7.00 8.42
CA SER A 130 5.18 8.34 8.77
C SER A 130 4.27 9.12 9.72
N ILE A 131 3.05 8.61 10.01
CA ILE A 131 2.05 9.28 10.83
C ILE A 131 1.93 8.57 12.19
N PRO A 132 2.31 9.22 13.32
CA PRO A 132 2.23 8.61 14.63
C PRO A 132 0.80 8.60 15.19
N LEU A 133 0.33 7.42 15.62
CA LEU A 133 -1.01 7.26 16.19
C LEU A 133 -1.24 8.12 17.44
N SER A 134 -0.19 8.34 18.25
CA SER A 134 -0.22 9.14 19.48
C SER A 134 -0.56 10.63 19.27
N ALA A 135 -0.25 11.16 18.07
CA ALA A 135 -0.51 12.55 17.70
C ALA A 135 -1.95 12.79 17.19
N ILE A 136 -2.70 11.73 16.87
CA ILE A 136 -4.00 11.84 16.21
C ILE A 136 -5.10 12.12 17.22
N GLU A 137 -5.91 13.15 16.97
CA GLU A 137 -7.15 13.45 17.66
C GLU A 137 -8.33 12.70 17.03
N ARG A 138 -8.42 12.74 15.69
CA ARG A 138 -9.44 12.03 14.92
C ARG A 138 -8.98 11.78 13.49
N VAL A 139 -9.61 10.81 12.85
CA VAL A 139 -9.46 10.52 11.42
C VAL A 139 -10.77 10.80 10.72
N GLU A 140 -10.74 11.62 9.67
CA GLU A 140 -11.88 11.90 8.82
C GLU A 140 -11.69 11.21 7.48
N VAL A 141 -12.65 10.39 7.07
CA VAL A 141 -12.65 9.67 5.79
C VAL A 141 -13.83 10.16 4.96
N LEU A 142 -13.54 10.88 3.89
CA LEU A 142 -14.51 11.29 2.88
C LEU A 142 -14.50 10.23 1.79
N THR A 143 -15.60 9.48 1.65
CA THR A 143 -15.74 8.38 0.67
C THR A 143 -16.36 8.84 -0.64
N ASP A 144 -16.14 10.09 -1.03
CA ASP A 144 -16.60 10.69 -2.28
C ASP A 144 -15.50 11.56 -2.89
N GLY A 145 -15.41 11.63 -4.22
CA GLY A 145 -14.39 12.41 -4.91
C GLY A 145 -14.39 13.88 -4.50
N ALA A 146 -13.21 14.43 -4.31
CA ALA A 146 -13.00 15.79 -3.79
C ALA A 146 -11.99 16.61 -4.59
N SER A 147 -11.76 16.24 -5.84
CA SER A 147 -10.79 16.96 -6.70
C SER A 147 -11.14 18.42 -6.95
N ALA A 148 -12.42 18.79 -6.90
CA ALA A 148 -12.87 20.20 -7.02
C ALA A 148 -12.46 21.10 -5.84
N LEU A 149 -11.93 20.53 -4.73
CA LEU A 149 -11.39 21.29 -3.60
C LEU A 149 -9.89 21.06 -3.42
N TYR A 150 -9.47 19.79 -3.46
CA TYR A 150 -8.09 19.39 -3.13
C TYR A 150 -7.19 19.19 -4.35
N GLY A 151 -7.75 19.31 -5.58
CA GLY A 151 -7.02 19.09 -6.84
C GLY A 151 -6.79 17.61 -7.15
N ALA A 152 -5.69 17.32 -7.83
CA ALA A 152 -5.32 15.97 -8.26
C ALA A 152 -5.37 14.95 -7.12
N ASP A 153 -5.59 13.67 -7.47
CA ASP A 153 -5.45 12.47 -6.62
C ASP A 153 -6.61 12.22 -5.65
N ALA A 154 -7.53 13.17 -5.42
CA ALA A 154 -8.72 13.00 -4.60
C ALA A 154 -9.91 12.39 -5.39
N ILE A 155 -9.65 11.32 -6.16
CA ILE A 155 -10.65 10.67 -7.04
C ILE A 155 -11.54 9.71 -6.25
N ALA A 156 -10.93 8.82 -5.46
CA ALA A 156 -11.64 7.85 -4.62
C ALA A 156 -12.19 8.49 -3.33
N GLY A 157 -11.51 9.54 -2.87
CA GLY A 157 -11.83 10.23 -1.64
C GLY A 157 -10.61 10.76 -0.91
N VAL A 158 -10.80 11.13 0.35
CA VAL A 158 -9.77 11.76 1.20
C VAL A 158 -9.72 11.10 2.56
N VAL A 159 -8.52 10.81 3.05
CA VAL A 159 -8.24 10.42 4.44
C VAL A 159 -7.47 11.56 5.10
N ASN A 160 -8.10 12.24 6.04
CA ASN A 160 -7.53 13.40 6.72
C ASN A 160 -7.26 13.08 8.20
N PHE A 161 -5.99 13.09 8.58
CA PHE A 161 -5.56 12.91 9.95
C PHE A 161 -5.53 14.27 10.65
N ILE A 162 -6.42 14.46 11.61
CA ILE A 162 -6.47 15.67 12.43
C ILE A 162 -5.65 15.44 13.69
N LEU A 163 -4.72 16.33 13.93
CA LEU A 163 -3.76 16.24 15.01
C LEU A 163 -4.25 16.94 16.26
N LYS A 164 -3.81 16.47 17.43
CA LYS A 164 -4.12 17.04 18.74
C LYS A 164 -3.63 18.47 18.87
N LYS A 165 -4.42 19.31 19.55
CA LYS A 165 -4.10 20.71 19.86
C LYS A 165 -4.57 21.05 21.28
N GLY A 166 -4.06 22.17 21.81
CA GLY A 166 -4.56 22.78 23.03
C GLY A 166 -3.94 22.25 24.33
N ALA A 167 -4.36 22.85 25.43
CA ALA A 167 -3.87 22.53 26.77
C ALA A 167 -4.34 21.14 27.21
N THR A 168 -3.41 20.33 27.66
CA THR A 168 -3.68 19.01 28.25
C THR A 168 -2.76 18.77 29.45
N GLN A 169 -3.14 17.88 30.34
CA GLN A 169 -2.24 17.37 31.38
C GLN A 169 -1.12 16.54 30.74
N TRP A 170 -0.04 16.32 31.50
CA TRP A 170 0.91 15.28 31.12
C TRP A 170 0.17 13.96 30.96
N GLU A 171 0.43 13.25 29.89
CA GLU A 171 -0.08 11.89 29.67
C GLU A 171 1.07 10.98 29.28
N VAL A 172 1.33 9.95 30.07
CA VAL A 172 2.19 8.82 29.71
C VAL A 172 1.28 7.65 29.37
N LYS A 173 1.50 7.03 28.21
CA LYS A 173 0.77 5.83 27.79
C LYS A 173 1.74 4.77 27.34
N ALA A 174 1.53 3.54 27.86
CA ALA A 174 2.27 2.35 27.44
C ALA A 174 1.29 1.28 26.99
N LYS A 175 1.67 0.51 25.96
CA LYS A 175 0.93 -0.66 25.47
C LYS A 175 1.89 -1.77 25.14
N TYR A 176 1.54 -2.99 25.51
CA TYR A 176 2.21 -4.21 25.11
C TYR A 176 1.20 -5.19 24.52
N SER A 177 1.51 -5.77 23.37
CA SER A 177 0.68 -6.78 22.72
C SER A 177 1.54 -7.98 22.31
N ARG A 178 1.00 -9.18 22.52
CA ARG A 178 1.67 -10.41 22.07
C ARG A 178 0.65 -11.39 21.48
N PRO A 179 0.98 -12.06 20.37
CA PRO A 179 0.26 -13.23 19.94
C PRO A 179 0.36 -14.36 20.97
N GLU A 180 -0.62 -15.26 20.93
CA GLU A 180 -0.58 -16.49 21.74
C GLU A 180 0.59 -17.38 21.33
N GLU A 181 0.77 -17.56 20.02
CA GLU A 181 1.93 -18.24 19.43
C GLU A 181 3.14 -17.27 19.36
N ALA A 182 4.34 -17.81 19.21
CA ALA A 182 5.58 -17.04 19.17
C ALA A 182 5.62 -16.04 17.98
N GLY A 183 6.41 -14.96 18.12
CA GLY A 183 6.64 -13.94 17.10
C GLY A 183 5.58 -12.84 17.05
N GLY A 184 5.89 -11.69 16.43
CA GLY A 184 4.96 -10.60 16.17
C GLY A 184 4.54 -9.76 17.37
N ALA A 185 5.18 -9.86 18.54
CA ALA A 185 4.89 -9.01 19.69
C ALA A 185 5.19 -7.54 19.41
N SER A 186 4.38 -6.62 19.96
CA SER A 186 4.58 -5.18 19.80
C SER A 186 4.50 -4.43 21.12
N GLU A 187 5.22 -3.32 21.19
CA GLU A 187 5.26 -2.39 22.32
C GLU A 187 5.17 -0.96 21.83
N SER A 188 4.50 -0.11 22.58
CA SER A 188 4.35 1.31 22.31
C SER A 188 4.45 2.10 23.61
N LEU A 189 5.19 3.20 23.58
CA LEU A 189 5.30 4.17 24.67
C LEU A 189 5.08 5.56 24.11
N SER A 190 4.27 6.38 24.76
CA SER A 190 4.08 7.78 24.37
C SER A 190 4.02 8.70 25.58
N LEU A 191 4.50 9.92 25.39
CA LEU A 191 4.45 11.04 26.32
C LEU A 191 3.87 12.25 25.61
N SER A 192 2.89 12.91 26.21
CA SER A 192 2.35 14.15 25.64
C SER A 192 1.99 15.18 26.70
N LYS A 193 1.98 16.47 26.29
CA LYS A 193 1.60 17.62 27.14
C LYS A 193 1.11 18.76 26.25
N GLY A 194 0.08 19.46 26.72
CA GLY A 194 -0.34 20.74 26.18
C GLY A 194 -0.20 21.87 27.19
N PHE A 195 0.14 23.06 26.74
CA PHE A 195 0.31 24.27 27.52
C PHE A 195 -0.52 25.40 26.94
N GLY A 196 -1.03 26.26 27.80
CA GLY A 196 -1.73 27.47 27.44
C GLY A 196 -3.11 27.22 26.80
N ASN A 197 -3.98 28.20 26.96
CA ASN A 197 -5.27 28.31 26.28
C ASN A 197 -5.21 29.51 25.33
N LEU A 198 -5.44 29.34 24.04
CA LEU A 198 -5.34 30.44 23.08
C LEU A 198 -6.24 31.60 23.41
N GLU A 199 -7.44 31.35 23.96
CA GLU A 199 -8.41 32.43 24.32
C GLU A 199 -8.02 33.17 25.58
N GLU A 200 -7.54 32.49 26.61
CA GLU A 200 -7.19 33.01 27.91
C GLU A 200 -5.74 33.54 27.98
N ASP A 201 -4.78 32.73 27.52
CA ASP A 201 -3.35 33.00 27.65
C ASP A 201 -2.75 33.66 26.38
N GLY A 202 -3.53 33.73 25.29
CA GLY A 202 -3.05 34.23 24.00
C GLY A 202 -2.17 33.25 23.23
N TYR A 203 -1.86 32.09 23.78
CA TYR A 203 -1.11 31.03 23.10
C TYR A 203 -1.62 29.62 23.46
N SER A 204 -1.28 28.67 22.63
CA SER A 204 -1.51 27.25 22.87
C SER A 204 -0.36 26.46 22.25
N LEU A 205 0.19 25.51 22.98
CA LEU A 205 1.28 24.62 22.51
C LEU A 205 0.97 23.19 22.94
N PHE A 206 1.07 22.24 22.02
CA PHE A 206 0.99 20.81 22.29
C PHE A 206 2.22 20.12 21.75
N PHE A 207 2.74 19.11 22.45
CA PHE A 207 3.74 18.20 21.94
C PHE A 207 3.45 16.75 22.36
N ALA A 208 3.95 15.79 21.54
CA ALA A 208 3.90 14.38 21.83
C ALA A 208 5.16 13.69 21.30
N LEU A 209 5.66 12.75 22.09
CA LEU A 209 6.74 11.84 21.73
C LEU A 209 6.17 10.42 21.73
N SER A 210 6.60 9.59 20.79
CA SER A 210 6.27 8.16 20.83
C SER A 210 7.40 7.28 20.33
N HIS A 211 7.48 6.08 20.92
CA HIS A 211 8.32 4.98 20.50
C HIS A 211 7.45 3.75 20.30
N ASP A 212 7.47 3.20 19.09
CA ASP A 212 6.73 1.98 18.74
C ASP A 212 7.71 0.94 18.20
N LYS A 213 7.53 -0.33 18.60
CA LYS A 213 8.34 -1.45 18.12
C LYS A 213 7.46 -2.66 17.89
N GLN A 214 7.70 -3.36 16.80
CA GLN A 214 7.10 -4.65 16.48
C GLN A 214 8.20 -5.67 16.18
N LYS A 215 8.14 -6.83 16.80
CA LYS A 215 9.04 -7.95 16.51
C LYS A 215 8.60 -8.67 15.23
N GLN A 216 9.57 -9.23 14.51
CA GLN A 216 9.29 -10.07 13.34
C GLN A 216 8.39 -11.26 13.69
N LEU A 217 7.62 -11.71 12.69
CA LEU A 217 6.93 -12.99 12.68
C LEU A 217 7.48 -13.85 11.56
N LYS A 218 8.04 -15.03 11.88
CA LYS A 218 8.59 -15.96 10.88
C LYS A 218 7.52 -16.95 10.42
N ALA A 219 7.64 -17.43 9.17
CA ALA A 219 6.77 -18.47 8.62
C ALA A 219 6.85 -19.76 9.46
N SER A 220 8.04 -20.15 9.92
CA SER A 220 8.26 -21.30 10.79
C SER A 220 7.53 -21.26 12.15
N GLN A 221 6.98 -20.12 12.53
CA GLN A 221 6.21 -19.94 13.77
C GLN A 221 4.69 -20.08 13.55
N ARG A 222 4.24 -20.48 12.35
CA ARG A 222 2.83 -20.70 12.01
C ARG A 222 2.66 -21.99 11.23
N ASP A 223 1.86 -22.92 11.75
CA ASP A 223 1.66 -24.23 11.13
C ASP A 223 1.18 -24.17 9.68
N PHE A 224 0.32 -23.20 9.36
CA PHE A 224 -0.23 -23.02 8.02
C PHE A 224 0.73 -22.36 7.02
N ALA A 225 1.90 -21.89 7.45
CA ALA A 225 2.85 -21.15 6.64
C ALA A 225 4.30 -21.67 6.70
N LYS A 226 4.57 -22.69 7.53
CA LYS A 226 5.94 -23.16 7.84
C LYS A 226 6.63 -23.94 6.73
N THR A 227 5.89 -24.35 5.70
CA THR A 227 6.41 -25.11 4.55
C THR A 227 5.75 -24.68 3.25
N GLY A 228 6.50 -24.78 2.17
CA GLY A 228 6.02 -24.58 0.78
C GLY A 228 5.31 -25.79 0.22
N ILE A 229 5.26 -26.90 0.94
CA ILE A 229 4.66 -28.15 0.49
C ILE A 229 3.42 -28.42 1.32
N ILE A 230 2.27 -28.24 0.71
CA ILE A 230 0.98 -28.29 1.38
C ILE A 230 0.14 -29.42 0.81
N ASN A 231 -0.14 -30.44 1.65
CA ASN A 231 -1.09 -31.50 1.30
C ASN A 231 -2.51 -31.03 1.56
N PHE A 232 -3.40 -31.24 0.61
CA PHE A 232 -4.80 -30.91 0.74
C PHE A 232 -5.65 -31.83 -0.14
N THR A 233 -6.97 -31.71 -0.04
CA THR A 233 -7.91 -32.52 -0.81
C THR A 233 -8.74 -31.61 -1.72
N ASP A 234 -8.89 -31.99 -2.99
CA ASP A 234 -9.81 -31.28 -3.90
C ASP A 234 -11.25 -31.39 -3.36
N PRO A 235 -11.89 -30.31 -2.98
CA PRO A 235 -13.23 -30.33 -2.40
C PRO A 235 -14.32 -30.79 -3.40
N LYS A 236 -14.02 -30.87 -4.69
CA LYS A 236 -14.99 -31.27 -5.73
C LYS A 236 -15.06 -32.78 -5.90
N ASN A 237 -13.97 -33.50 -5.81
CA ASN A 237 -13.89 -34.93 -6.12
C ASN A 237 -13.16 -35.78 -5.07
N GLY A 238 -12.66 -35.17 -4.00
CA GLY A 238 -11.96 -35.89 -2.92
C GLY A 238 -10.54 -36.36 -3.27
N LYS A 239 -9.95 -35.94 -4.41
CA LYS A 239 -8.61 -36.34 -4.81
C LYS A 239 -7.56 -35.72 -3.87
N ALA A 240 -6.61 -36.53 -3.38
CA ALA A 240 -5.51 -36.05 -2.59
C ALA A 240 -4.49 -35.31 -3.50
N LEU A 241 -4.16 -34.09 -3.15
CA LEU A 241 -3.31 -33.17 -3.90
C LEU A 241 -2.21 -32.61 -3.01
N GLN A 242 -1.14 -32.20 -3.68
CA GLN A 242 -0.04 -31.48 -3.06
C GLN A 242 0.25 -30.20 -3.83
N PHE A 243 0.26 -29.06 -3.12
CA PHE A 243 0.78 -27.80 -3.66
C PHE A 243 2.25 -27.71 -3.32
N ILE A 244 3.09 -27.44 -4.34
CA ILE A 244 4.54 -27.38 -4.19
C ILE A 244 5.07 -26.03 -4.64
N ASN A 245 5.65 -25.31 -3.69
CA ASN A 245 6.34 -24.04 -3.95
C ASN A 245 7.81 -24.18 -3.54
N GLY A 246 8.55 -24.91 -4.34
CA GLY A 246 9.98 -25.11 -4.19
C GLY A 246 10.81 -24.25 -5.15
N SER A 247 12.10 -24.19 -4.93
CA SER A 247 13.05 -23.49 -5.80
C SER A 247 14.06 -24.48 -6.37
N PRO A 248 14.35 -24.46 -7.69
CA PRO A 248 15.38 -25.30 -8.27
C PRO A 248 16.81 -24.91 -7.82
N ARG A 249 16.97 -23.85 -7.02
CA ARG A 249 18.21 -23.55 -6.32
C ARG A 249 18.23 -24.36 -5.03
N ALA A 250 18.79 -25.58 -5.13
CA ALA A 250 18.78 -26.59 -4.07
C ALA A 250 19.95 -26.44 -3.08
N VAL A 251 19.92 -27.18 -1.96
CA VAL A 251 21.04 -27.36 -1.03
C VAL A 251 21.16 -28.85 -0.70
N PRO A 252 22.17 -29.56 -1.23
CA PRO A 252 23.24 -29.16 -2.17
C PRO A 252 22.73 -28.79 -3.57
N ALA A 253 23.58 -28.11 -4.35
CA ALA A 253 23.24 -27.52 -5.63
C ALA A 253 22.75 -28.52 -6.70
N ASN A 254 21.82 -28.08 -7.54
CA ASN A 254 21.58 -28.72 -8.85
C ASN A 254 22.63 -28.28 -9.85
N ALA A 255 22.92 -29.16 -10.81
CA ALA A 255 23.71 -28.87 -11.99
C ALA A 255 22.82 -28.76 -13.23
N SER A 256 23.18 -27.85 -14.14
CA SER A 256 22.58 -27.71 -15.46
C SER A 256 23.70 -27.73 -16.48
N VAL A 257 23.65 -28.66 -17.43
CA VAL A 257 24.65 -28.83 -18.46
C VAL A 257 24.02 -28.61 -19.83
N ILE A 258 24.54 -27.66 -20.59
CA ILE A 258 24.17 -27.40 -21.98
C ILE A 258 25.22 -28.05 -22.86
N TYR A 259 24.80 -28.85 -23.85
CA TYR A 259 25.69 -29.55 -24.78
C TYR A 259 25.07 -29.57 -26.18
N ASN A 260 25.93 -29.70 -27.18
CA ASN A 260 25.50 -29.98 -28.55
C ASN A 260 25.45 -31.50 -28.76
N ASP A 261 24.31 -31.99 -29.25
CA ASP A 261 24.14 -33.38 -29.62
C ASP A 261 24.93 -33.73 -30.91
N ALA A 262 24.88 -35.01 -31.35
CA ALA A 262 25.57 -35.48 -32.57
C ALA A 262 25.12 -34.75 -33.85
N LYS A 263 23.98 -34.06 -33.84
CA LYS A 263 23.48 -33.24 -34.95
C LYS A 263 23.90 -31.77 -34.85
N GLY A 264 24.56 -31.38 -33.75
CA GLY A 264 24.95 -30.01 -33.45
C GLY A 264 23.82 -29.18 -32.87
N GLU A 265 22.69 -29.82 -32.49
CA GLU A 265 21.59 -29.12 -31.84
C GLU A 265 21.85 -28.93 -30.33
N SER A 266 21.55 -27.73 -29.80
CA SER A 266 21.73 -27.43 -28.39
C SER A 266 20.68 -28.15 -27.52
N GLN A 267 21.17 -28.97 -26.60
CA GLN A 267 20.36 -29.73 -25.62
C GLN A 267 20.76 -29.34 -24.22
N SER A 268 19.91 -29.69 -23.24
CA SER A 268 20.22 -29.49 -21.81
C SER A 268 19.89 -30.72 -20.98
N VAL A 269 20.67 -30.96 -19.94
CA VAL A 269 20.36 -31.94 -18.89
C VAL A 269 20.54 -31.30 -17.54
N ASP A 270 19.50 -31.40 -16.71
CA ASP A 270 19.49 -30.95 -15.33
C ASP A 270 19.47 -32.16 -14.38
N PHE A 271 20.26 -32.10 -13.29
CA PHE A 271 20.25 -33.10 -12.24
C PHE A 271 20.84 -32.58 -10.93
N ASN A 272 20.57 -33.30 -9.84
CA ASN A 272 21.22 -33.02 -8.56
C ASN A 272 22.38 -34.02 -8.32
N PRO A 273 23.66 -33.61 -8.30
CA PRO A 273 24.79 -34.49 -8.05
C PRO A 273 24.73 -35.25 -6.74
N PHE A 274 24.29 -34.58 -5.67
CA PHE A 274 24.13 -35.22 -4.35
C PHE A 274 23.09 -36.35 -4.41
N ALA A 275 21.95 -36.12 -5.05
CA ALA A 275 20.90 -37.12 -5.20
C ALA A 275 21.44 -38.33 -6.02
N ARG A 276 22.21 -38.07 -7.11
CA ARG A 276 22.85 -39.13 -7.89
C ARG A 276 23.79 -40.01 -7.06
N MET A 277 24.55 -39.38 -6.11
CA MET A 277 25.43 -40.12 -5.18
C MET A 277 24.66 -40.88 -4.10
N ASN A 278 23.41 -40.50 -3.79
CA ASN A 278 22.63 -41.05 -2.69
C ASN A 278 21.39 -41.84 -3.18
N GLY A 279 21.51 -42.57 -4.29
CA GLY A 279 20.46 -43.47 -4.79
C GLY A 279 19.20 -42.72 -5.29
N GLY A 280 19.32 -41.52 -5.79
CA GLY A 280 18.28 -40.69 -6.35
C GLY A 280 17.52 -39.87 -5.30
N LYS A 281 17.95 -39.87 -4.04
CA LYS A 281 17.28 -39.14 -2.95
C LYS A 281 17.88 -37.77 -2.74
N CYS A 282 17.03 -36.73 -2.74
CA CYS A 282 17.43 -35.39 -2.38
C CYS A 282 17.78 -35.26 -0.88
N ALA A 283 18.64 -34.29 -0.52
CA ALA A 283 18.90 -33.94 0.86
C ALA A 283 17.61 -33.43 1.56
N THR A 284 17.53 -33.61 2.88
CA THR A 284 16.31 -33.38 3.67
C THR A 284 15.70 -31.97 3.59
N ALA A 285 16.50 -30.97 3.24
CA ALA A 285 16.01 -29.59 3.05
C ALA A 285 15.30 -29.37 1.71
N ASN A 286 15.28 -30.38 0.83
CA ASN A 286 14.69 -30.31 -0.49
C ASN A 286 13.58 -31.37 -0.61
N VAL A 287 12.68 -31.14 -1.54
CA VAL A 287 11.76 -32.14 -2.05
C VAL A 287 12.34 -32.83 -3.26
N ASP A 288 11.98 -34.10 -3.41
CA ASP A 288 12.32 -34.86 -4.60
C ASP A 288 11.70 -34.25 -5.84
N ALA A 289 12.42 -34.33 -6.94
CA ALA A 289 12.12 -33.67 -8.20
C ALA A 289 10.86 -34.17 -8.90
N PHE A 290 10.26 -33.28 -9.63
CA PHE A 290 9.27 -33.54 -10.65
C PHE A 290 9.90 -34.23 -11.87
N HIS A 291 10.33 -35.44 -11.79
CA HIS A 291 10.82 -36.28 -12.93
C HIS A 291 11.97 -35.70 -13.77
N ASP A 292 12.56 -34.54 -13.42
CA ASP A 292 13.67 -33.90 -14.13
C ASP A 292 15.08 -34.22 -13.55
N GLY A 293 15.13 -34.97 -12.44
CA GLY A 293 16.38 -35.31 -11.74
C GLY A 293 16.94 -34.19 -10.84
N SER A 294 16.26 -33.03 -10.73
CA SER A 294 16.64 -31.92 -9.87
C SER A 294 16.02 -32.01 -8.47
N CYS A 295 16.57 -31.36 -7.50
CA CYS A 295 16.00 -31.19 -6.18
C CYS A 295 15.44 -29.78 -6.00
N TYR A 296 14.34 -29.64 -5.26
CA TYR A 296 13.67 -28.35 -5.06
C TYR A 296 13.72 -27.95 -3.58
N TYR A 297 14.35 -26.83 -3.28
CA TYR A 297 14.49 -26.33 -1.90
C TYR A 297 13.21 -25.70 -1.40
N ASP A 298 12.73 -26.13 -0.21
CA ASP A 298 11.62 -25.48 0.51
C ASP A 298 12.11 -24.22 1.22
N TYR A 299 12.13 -23.11 0.50
CA TYR A 299 12.56 -21.83 1.07
C TYR A 299 11.51 -21.15 1.93
N THR A 300 10.26 -21.62 1.92
CA THR A 300 9.15 -20.99 2.65
C THR A 300 9.39 -21.01 4.16
N SER A 301 9.99 -22.08 4.67
CA SER A 301 10.35 -22.20 6.09
C SER A 301 11.29 -21.09 6.60
N THR A 302 12.01 -20.44 5.68
CA THR A 302 13.01 -19.42 6.01
C THR A 302 12.50 -17.99 5.95
N VAL A 303 11.32 -17.73 5.33
CA VAL A 303 10.81 -16.38 5.13
C VAL A 303 10.14 -15.80 6.38
N GLU A 304 10.04 -14.48 6.42
CA GLU A 304 9.21 -13.76 7.38
C GLU A 304 7.77 -13.62 6.86
N ILE A 305 6.83 -13.53 7.78
CA ILE A 305 5.44 -13.16 7.54
C ILE A 305 5.25 -11.66 7.75
N ASN A 306 5.66 -11.17 8.92
CA ASN A 306 5.65 -9.75 9.22
C ASN A 306 7.07 -9.28 9.52
N PRO A 307 7.50 -8.14 8.94
CA PRO A 307 8.81 -7.58 9.19
C PRO A 307 8.93 -7.04 10.63
N GLU A 308 10.14 -6.95 11.13
CA GLU A 308 10.45 -6.16 12.31
C GLU A 308 10.31 -4.67 11.98
N SER A 309 9.71 -3.89 12.89
CA SER A 309 9.64 -2.43 12.72
C SER A 309 9.92 -1.68 14.01
N LYS A 310 10.52 -0.49 13.86
CA LYS A 310 10.74 0.50 14.93
C LYS A 310 10.33 1.86 14.41
N ARG A 311 9.73 2.69 15.26
CA ARG A 311 9.35 4.04 14.93
C ARG A 311 9.50 4.95 16.14
N ASP A 312 10.24 6.04 15.96
CA ASP A 312 10.33 7.16 16.89
C ASP A 312 9.66 8.37 16.25
N ALA A 313 8.79 9.05 16.97
CA ALA A 313 8.10 10.23 16.44
C ALA A 313 8.04 11.35 17.47
N LEU A 314 8.22 12.58 16.97
CA LEU A 314 7.96 13.84 17.64
C LEU A 314 6.85 14.56 16.89
N PHE A 315 5.85 15.01 17.61
CA PHE A 315 4.83 15.90 17.11
C PHE A 315 4.75 17.15 17.99
N SER A 316 4.54 18.32 17.38
CA SER A 316 4.23 19.57 18.09
C SER A 316 3.30 20.42 17.26
N SER A 317 2.32 21.03 17.89
CA SER A 317 1.45 22.05 17.27
C SER A 317 1.34 23.24 18.20
N GLY A 318 1.25 24.45 17.64
CA GLY A 318 1.11 25.66 18.43
C GLY A 318 0.31 26.73 17.71
N SER A 319 -0.32 27.58 18.49
CA SER A 319 -1.03 28.78 18.02
C SER A 319 -0.71 29.95 18.96
N LEU A 320 -0.67 31.17 18.40
CA LEU A 320 -0.35 32.41 19.11
C LEU A 320 -1.22 33.54 18.59
N LYS A 321 -1.93 34.27 19.44
CA LYS A 321 -2.64 35.51 19.07
C LYS A 321 -1.65 36.56 18.58
N LEU A 322 -1.88 37.16 17.43
CA LEU A 322 -1.03 38.21 16.86
C LEU A 322 -1.52 39.60 17.30
N GLY A 323 -1.34 39.91 18.57
CA GLY A 323 -1.84 41.13 19.18
C GLY A 323 -3.36 41.29 19.03
N ASN A 324 -3.82 42.51 18.66
CA ASN A 324 -5.22 42.82 18.44
C ASN A 324 -5.65 42.76 16.96
N SER A 325 -4.87 42.05 16.12
CA SER A 325 -5.09 42.01 14.67
C SER A 325 -6.32 41.19 14.24
N GLY A 326 -6.87 40.37 15.12
CA GLY A 326 -7.88 39.35 14.75
C GLY A 326 -7.30 38.09 14.10
N PHE A 327 -5.98 37.99 14.06
CA PHE A 327 -5.26 36.84 13.50
C PHE A 327 -4.50 36.06 14.56
N ASN A 328 -4.36 34.76 14.35
CA ASN A 328 -3.48 33.87 15.07
C ASN A 328 -2.40 33.36 14.12
N GLY A 329 -1.17 33.33 14.58
CA GLY A 329 -0.10 32.55 13.97
C GLY A 329 -0.22 31.10 14.44
N PHE A 330 0.05 30.12 13.58
CA PHE A 330 0.07 28.72 13.96
C PHE A 330 1.24 27.96 13.32
N PHE A 331 1.61 26.85 13.94
CA PHE A 331 2.50 25.86 13.33
C PHE A 331 2.06 24.44 13.68
N ASP A 332 2.41 23.49 12.80
CA ASP A 332 2.33 22.05 13.02
C ASP A 332 3.66 21.42 12.56
N LEU A 333 4.31 20.64 13.44
CA LEU A 333 5.53 19.91 13.18
C LEU A 333 5.32 18.43 13.44
N ALA A 334 5.56 17.58 12.45
CA ALA A 334 5.68 16.14 12.62
C ALA A 334 7.05 15.68 12.13
N TYR A 335 7.76 14.95 12.97
CA TYR A 335 9.03 14.31 12.65
C TYR A 335 8.96 12.85 13.03
N THR A 336 9.23 11.96 12.08
CA THR A 336 9.18 10.51 12.29
C THR A 336 10.44 9.87 11.73
N LYS A 337 11.05 8.99 12.51
CA LYS A 337 12.10 8.08 12.06
C LYS A 337 11.59 6.66 12.21
N ALA A 338 11.49 5.94 11.09
CA ALA A 338 11.02 4.57 11.04
C ALA A 338 12.08 3.66 10.39
N SER A 339 12.19 2.43 10.85
CA SER A 339 13.00 1.37 10.27
C SER A 339 12.13 0.13 10.15
N ILE A 340 12.06 -0.43 8.94
CA ILE A 340 11.35 -1.67 8.65
C ILE A 340 12.38 -2.66 8.13
N ILE A 341 12.70 -3.67 8.95
CA ILE A 341 13.67 -4.71 8.62
C ILE A 341 12.90 -5.92 8.09
N ALA A 342 12.97 -6.11 6.77
CA ALA A 342 12.33 -7.22 6.07
C ALA A 342 13.39 -8.25 5.65
N ARG A 343 13.09 -9.54 5.89
CA ARG A 343 13.98 -10.64 5.53
C ARG A 343 13.24 -11.66 4.69
N ILE A 344 13.79 -11.95 3.53
CA ILE A 344 13.29 -12.96 2.60
C ILE A 344 14.26 -14.16 2.59
N ALA A 345 13.87 -15.25 1.97
CA ALA A 345 14.69 -16.46 1.78
C ALA A 345 16.15 -16.16 1.40
N PRO A 346 17.10 -17.04 1.72
CA PRO A 346 18.50 -16.93 1.31
C PRO A 346 18.65 -16.71 -0.18
N TYR A 347 19.78 -16.20 -0.63
CA TYR A 347 20.01 -15.81 -2.03
C TYR A 347 19.90 -17.00 -3.00
N PRO A 348 19.12 -16.91 -4.11
CA PRO A 348 18.98 -17.99 -5.10
C PRO A 348 20.09 -17.88 -6.16
N ALA A 349 21.31 -18.26 -5.80
CA ALA A 349 22.45 -18.15 -6.72
C ALA A 349 22.36 -19.13 -7.89
N GLU A 350 22.82 -18.68 -9.04
CA GLU A 350 23.17 -19.49 -10.19
C GLU A 350 24.49 -18.94 -10.72
N PHE A 351 25.43 -19.82 -11.08
CA PHE A 351 26.77 -19.41 -11.51
C PHE A 351 27.36 -20.44 -12.44
N SER A 352 28.18 -19.96 -13.35
CA SER A 352 28.89 -20.82 -14.31
C SER A 352 30.01 -21.60 -13.65
N LEU A 353 30.19 -22.84 -14.09
CA LEU A 353 31.24 -23.73 -13.65
C LEU A 353 32.13 -24.08 -14.86
N LYS A 354 33.43 -23.81 -14.76
CA LYS A 354 34.39 -24.17 -15.83
C LYS A 354 34.55 -25.69 -15.89
N THR A 355 34.65 -26.25 -17.10
CA THR A 355 34.93 -27.68 -17.28
C THR A 355 36.30 -28.08 -16.75
N SER A 356 37.24 -27.15 -16.61
CA SER A 356 38.53 -27.34 -15.94
C SER A 356 38.47 -27.35 -14.40
N SER A 357 37.30 -27.02 -13.80
CA SER A 357 37.15 -26.99 -12.35
C SER A 357 37.20 -28.38 -11.74
N PRO A 358 37.86 -28.58 -10.59
CA PRO A 358 37.80 -29.84 -9.82
C PRO A 358 36.36 -30.24 -9.46
N LEU A 359 35.44 -29.24 -9.26
CA LEU A 359 34.04 -29.50 -9.00
C LEU A 359 33.32 -30.14 -10.19
N TYR A 360 33.65 -29.72 -11.42
CA TYR A 360 33.11 -30.34 -12.64
C TYR A 360 33.53 -31.81 -12.74
N SER A 361 34.82 -32.10 -12.61
CA SER A 361 35.36 -33.46 -12.71
C SER A 361 34.81 -34.39 -11.61
N LYS A 362 34.57 -33.84 -10.39
CA LYS A 362 34.10 -34.61 -9.26
C LYS A 362 32.59 -34.86 -9.28
N TYR A 363 31.78 -33.83 -9.63
CA TYR A 363 30.35 -33.86 -9.41
C TYR A 363 29.48 -33.88 -10.65
N ILE A 364 30.04 -33.52 -11.84
CA ILE A 364 29.27 -33.37 -13.07
C ILE A 364 29.63 -34.44 -14.07
N LEU A 365 30.92 -34.49 -14.46
CA LEU A 365 31.43 -35.38 -15.49
C LEU A 365 31.06 -36.88 -15.30
N PRO A 366 31.08 -37.46 -14.06
CA PRO A 366 30.73 -38.87 -13.85
C PRO A 366 29.26 -39.23 -14.18
N TYR A 367 28.39 -38.24 -14.33
CA TYR A 367 26.96 -38.45 -14.59
C TYR A 367 26.53 -38.05 -16.00
N LEU A 368 27.47 -37.65 -16.85
CA LEU A 368 27.22 -37.37 -18.26
C LEU A 368 27.49 -38.61 -19.12
N THR A 369 26.71 -38.77 -20.18
CA THR A 369 27.06 -39.74 -21.23
C THR A 369 28.31 -39.28 -22.00
N PRO A 370 29.03 -40.16 -22.69
CA PRO A 370 30.17 -39.75 -23.49
C PRO A 370 29.82 -38.66 -24.53
N GLU A 371 28.65 -38.75 -25.17
CA GLU A 371 28.15 -37.75 -26.09
C GLU A 371 27.94 -36.40 -25.43
N GLN A 372 27.27 -36.40 -24.29
CA GLN A 372 27.02 -35.17 -23.49
C GLN A 372 28.36 -34.55 -23.07
N ALA A 373 29.28 -35.34 -22.53
CA ALA A 373 30.60 -34.88 -22.08
C ALA A 373 31.43 -34.25 -23.20
N ALA A 374 31.36 -34.83 -24.40
CA ALA A 374 32.09 -34.33 -25.58
C ALA A 374 31.46 -33.04 -26.14
N GLY A 375 30.13 -32.89 -26.01
CA GLY A 375 29.40 -31.75 -26.56
C GLY A 375 29.21 -30.56 -25.59
N VAL A 376 29.75 -30.63 -24.37
CA VAL A 376 29.51 -29.57 -23.33
C VAL A 376 29.91 -28.19 -23.85
N THR A 377 28.95 -27.29 -23.83
CA THR A 377 29.15 -25.86 -24.18
C THR A 377 29.04 -24.94 -22.97
N ALA A 378 28.20 -25.28 -21.97
CA ALA A 378 28.10 -24.54 -20.73
C ALA A 378 27.69 -25.45 -19.56
N VAL A 379 28.15 -25.10 -18.35
CA VAL A 379 27.75 -25.75 -17.10
C VAL A 379 27.40 -24.65 -16.11
N SER A 380 26.25 -24.79 -15.43
CA SER A 380 25.89 -23.93 -14.33
C SER A 380 25.50 -24.73 -13.08
N ALA A 381 25.67 -24.10 -11.92
CA ALA A 381 25.21 -24.61 -10.63
C ALA A 381 24.10 -23.72 -10.09
N LYS A 382 22.99 -24.32 -9.64
CA LYS A 382 21.83 -23.66 -9.05
C LYS A 382 21.82 -23.95 -7.56
N TYR A 383 22.21 -22.97 -6.72
CA TYR A 383 22.43 -23.13 -5.30
C TYR A 383 21.68 -22.09 -4.45
N ARG A 384 21.11 -22.53 -3.33
CA ARG A 384 20.56 -21.62 -2.33
C ARG A 384 21.63 -21.27 -1.30
N LEU A 385 22.06 -20.02 -1.22
CA LEU A 385 23.12 -19.56 -0.31
C LEU A 385 22.60 -19.52 1.15
N TYR A 386 22.14 -20.67 1.66
CA TYR A 386 21.57 -20.81 2.99
C TYR A 386 22.52 -20.31 4.08
N GLU A 387 23.81 -20.63 3.96
CA GLU A 387 24.82 -20.34 4.96
C GLU A 387 25.17 -18.85 5.09
N MET A 388 24.80 -18.03 4.11
CA MET A 388 24.90 -16.57 4.18
C MET A 388 23.69 -15.95 4.92
N GLY A 389 22.71 -16.76 5.32
CA GLY A 389 21.48 -16.32 5.93
C GLY A 389 20.48 -15.68 4.95
N ASN A 390 19.38 -15.17 5.49
CA ASN A 390 18.34 -14.54 4.71
C ASN A 390 18.81 -13.21 4.12
N ARG A 391 18.30 -12.88 2.92
CA ARG A 391 18.45 -11.53 2.35
C ARG A 391 17.69 -10.53 3.21
N GLY A 392 18.41 -9.66 3.88
CA GLY A 392 17.86 -8.69 4.81
C GLY A 392 17.93 -7.26 4.27
N TYR A 393 16.82 -6.55 4.34
CA TYR A 393 16.69 -5.13 3.96
C TYR A 393 16.31 -4.31 5.20
N ASP A 394 16.88 -3.12 5.38
CA ASP A 394 16.37 -2.08 6.27
C ASP A 394 15.89 -0.90 5.42
N TYR A 395 14.61 -0.64 5.45
CA TYR A 395 14.00 0.55 4.88
C TYR A 395 13.95 1.64 5.97
N ALA A 396 15.05 2.39 6.08
CA ALA A 396 15.21 3.43 7.09
C ALA A 396 14.62 4.75 6.57
N THR A 397 13.40 5.08 7.00
CA THR A 397 12.66 6.26 6.56
C THR A 397 12.73 7.38 7.60
N THR A 398 13.00 8.61 7.14
CA THR A 398 12.88 9.83 7.94
C THR A 398 11.88 10.76 7.24
N ALA A 399 10.77 11.05 7.92
CA ALA A 399 9.75 11.97 7.45
C ALA A 399 9.71 13.23 8.31
N THR A 400 9.64 14.39 7.66
CA THR A 400 9.49 15.70 8.32
C THR A 400 8.33 16.43 7.64
N HIS A 401 7.42 16.97 8.42
CA HIS A 401 6.34 17.83 7.94
C HIS A 401 6.22 19.03 8.83
N LEU A 402 6.42 20.21 8.27
CA LEU A 402 6.33 21.51 8.95
C LEU A 402 5.35 22.39 8.19
N VAL A 403 4.35 22.86 8.89
CA VAL A 403 3.42 23.87 8.41
C VAL A 403 3.52 25.08 9.32
N THR A 404 3.55 26.28 8.77
CA THR A 404 3.42 27.53 9.50
C THR A 404 2.50 28.47 8.75
N GLY A 405 1.65 29.18 9.49
CA GLY A 405 0.65 29.99 8.82
C GLY A 405 -0.07 30.94 9.75
N VAL A 406 -1.09 31.55 9.20
CA VAL A 406 -1.99 32.48 9.92
C VAL A 406 -3.43 32.08 9.66
N ASP A 407 -4.26 32.22 10.70
CA ASP A 407 -5.71 32.10 10.57
C ASP A 407 -6.38 33.26 11.34
N GLY A 408 -7.49 33.74 10.82
CA GLY A 408 -8.22 34.85 11.45
C GLY A 408 -9.31 35.40 10.55
N SER A 409 -9.91 36.52 10.96
CA SER A 409 -10.97 37.17 10.23
C SER A 409 -10.65 38.63 9.94
N ALA A 410 -10.78 39.05 8.70
CA ALA A 410 -10.62 40.45 8.27
C ALA A 410 -11.55 40.78 7.11
N PHE A 411 -12.12 42.00 7.11
CA PHE A 411 -12.99 42.52 6.06
C PHE A 411 -14.20 41.59 5.76
N GLY A 412 -14.69 40.88 6.79
CA GLY A 412 -15.79 39.93 6.65
C GLY A 412 -15.42 38.61 5.98
N TRP A 413 -14.12 38.34 5.81
CA TRP A 413 -13.58 37.03 5.36
C TRP A 413 -12.93 36.29 6.51
N ASP A 414 -13.22 35.02 6.64
CA ASP A 414 -12.42 34.07 7.43
C ASP A 414 -11.29 33.58 6.56
N ILE A 415 -10.04 33.83 6.95
CA ILE A 415 -8.83 33.60 6.16
C ILE A 415 -7.98 32.55 6.87
N ASN A 416 -7.44 31.58 6.10
CA ASN A 416 -6.41 30.66 6.54
C ASN A 416 -5.36 30.55 5.45
N SER A 417 -4.10 30.82 5.78
CA SER A 417 -2.98 30.74 4.83
C SER A 417 -1.76 30.10 5.48
N ALA A 418 -1.04 29.27 4.77
CA ALA A 418 0.13 28.59 5.28
C ALA A 418 1.21 28.33 4.24
N LEU A 419 2.44 28.19 4.75
CA LEU A 419 3.59 27.61 4.09
C LEU A 419 3.77 26.19 4.60
N THR A 420 4.03 25.26 3.68
CA THR A 420 4.29 23.84 3.99
C THR A 420 5.68 23.46 3.51
N TYR A 421 6.45 22.83 4.38
CA TYR A 421 7.67 22.09 4.04
C TYR A 421 7.48 20.65 4.47
N SER A 422 7.61 19.71 3.53
CA SER A 422 7.51 18.29 3.84
C SER A 422 8.60 17.52 3.13
N LYS A 423 9.24 16.58 3.83
CA LYS A 423 10.32 15.76 3.29
C LYS A 423 10.15 14.32 3.73
N ASN A 424 10.29 13.40 2.79
CA ASN A 424 10.39 11.97 3.05
C ASN A 424 11.72 11.49 2.48
N LYS A 425 12.58 10.89 3.33
CA LYS A 425 13.85 10.30 2.91
C LYS A 425 13.87 8.84 3.36
N GLN A 426 14.06 7.93 2.43
CA GLN A 426 14.24 6.51 2.70
C GLN A 426 15.61 6.06 2.23
N ASP A 427 16.37 5.40 3.12
CA ASP A 427 17.63 4.73 2.83
C ASP A 427 17.38 3.23 2.85
N GLN A 428 17.46 2.59 1.70
CA GLN A 428 17.38 1.13 1.57
C GLN A 428 18.77 0.54 1.80
N LYS A 429 18.93 -0.14 2.92
CA LYS A 429 20.18 -0.81 3.29
C LYS A 429 20.06 -2.32 3.13
N TYR A 430 21.09 -2.93 2.62
CA TYR A 430 21.25 -4.38 2.64
C TYR A 430 21.99 -4.78 3.92
N LEU A 431 21.42 -5.71 4.68
CA LEU A 431 21.94 -6.11 5.99
C LEU A 431 22.68 -7.45 5.96
N SER A 432 22.25 -8.38 5.10
CA SER A 432 22.77 -9.75 5.03
C SER A 432 22.34 -10.44 3.75
N GLY A 433 23.04 -11.51 3.38
CA GLY A 433 22.60 -12.48 2.36
C GLY A 433 22.76 -12.04 0.91
N PHE A 434 23.52 -11.00 0.61
CA PHE A 434 23.77 -10.50 -0.75
C PHE A 434 25.23 -10.71 -1.15
N PRO A 435 25.56 -11.69 -2.04
CA PRO A 435 26.92 -11.91 -2.46
C PRO A 435 27.38 -10.87 -3.51
N LEU A 436 28.59 -10.34 -3.33
CA LEU A 436 29.29 -9.59 -4.38
C LEU A 436 29.78 -10.55 -5.46
N GLU A 437 29.32 -10.37 -6.70
CA GLU A 437 29.54 -11.30 -7.81
C GLU A 437 31.00 -11.64 -8.05
N LYS A 438 31.88 -10.63 -8.16
CA LYS A 438 33.31 -10.85 -8.41
C LYS A 438 33.98 -11.68 -7.31
N LYS A 439 33.66 -11.39 -6.02
CA LYS A 439 34.21 -12.14 -4.89
C LYS A 439 33.67 -13.56 -4.83
N PHE A 440 32.37 -13.71 -5.09
CA PHE A 440 31.72 -15.01 -5.09
C PHE A 440 32.27 -15.92 -6.19
N ASN A 441 32.33 -15.42 -7.43
CA ASN A 441 32.86 -16.19 -8.57
C ASN A 441 34.36 -16.53 -8.37
N ALA A 442 35.16 -15.61 -7.80
CA ALA A 442 36.56 -15.91 -7.48
C ALA A 442 36.69 -17.04 -6.44
N ALA A 443 35.77 -17.10 -5.42
CA ALA A 443 35.80 -18.19 -4.44
C ALA A 443 35.43 -19.55 -5.08
N ILE A 444 34.51 -19.58 -6.03
CA ILE A 444 34.15 -20.78 -6.83
C ILE A 444 35.29 -21.22 -7.70
N ASP A 445 35.90 -20.31 -8.48
CA ASP A 445 36.98 -20.60 -9.39
C ASP A 445 38.23 -21.13 -8.65
N ALA A 446 38.48 -20.62 -7.43
CA ALA A 446 39.60 -21.07 -6.58
C ALA A 446 39.30 -22.39 -5.81
N GLY A 447 38.10 -22.95 -5.95
CA GLY A 447 37.67 -24.16 -5.22
C GLY A 447 37.55 -23.99 -3.69
N LEU A 448 37.41 -22.74 -3.21
CA LEU A 448 37.33 -22.43 -1.78
C LEU A 448 35.93 -22.70 -1.21
N PHE A 449 34.96 -22.99 -2.06
CA PHE A 449 33.58 -23.31 -1.72
C PHE A 449 33.07 -24.47 -2.58
N ASP A 450 32.49 -25.49 -1.95
CA ASP A 450 31.89 -26.66 -2.59
C ASP A 450 30.35 -26.62 -2.42
N PRO A 451 29.58 -26.26 -3.46
CA PRO A 451 28.12 -26.18 -3.40
C PRO A 451 27.40 -27.52 -3.47
N PHE A 452 28.09 -28.61 -3.86
CA PHE A 452 27.51 -29.91 -4.19
C PHE A 452 27.64 -30.95 -3.06
N GLY A 453 28.68 -30.81 -2.22
CA GLY A 453 29.08 -31.85 -1.27
C GLY A 453 28.42 -31.83 0.08
N TYR A 454 27.70 -30.75 0.44
CA TYR A 454 27.24 -30.54 1.81
C TYR A 454 25.76 -30.21 1.89
N GLU A 455 25.06 -30.93 2.78
CA GLU A 455 23.69 -30.62 3.14
C GLU A 455 23.59 -29.29 3.92
N GLN A 456 22.40 -28.77 4.01
CA GLN A 456 22.09 -27.56 4.76
C GLN A 456 22.61 -27.63 6.22
N GLY A 457 23.35 -26.60 6.64
CA GLY A 457 23.94 -26.50 7.98
C GLY A 457 25.20 -27.35 8.21
N LYS A 458 25.60 -28.17 7.22
CA LYS A 458 26.78 -29.05 7.33
C LYS A 458 28.04 -28.53 6.61
N LEU A 459 27.96 -27.34 5.99
CA LEU A 459 29.10 -26.73 5.35
C LEU A 459 30.24 -26.46 6.35
N PRO A 460 31.52 -26.82 6.07
CA PRO A 460 32.64 -26.51 6.96
C PRO A 460 32.79 -25.04 7.30
N GLN A 461 33.26 -24.72 8.52
CA GLN A 461 33.37 -23.33 8.99
C GLN A 461 34.23 -22.47 8.04
N ALA A 462 35.37 -22.98 7.57
CA ALA A 462 36.22 -22.26 6.64
C ALA A 462 35.49 -21.84 5.35
N MET A 463 34.64 -22.72 4.79
CA MET A 463 33.83 -22.40 3.62
C MET A 463 32.72 -21.39 3.91
N ARG A 464 32.10 -21.47 5.10
CA ARG A 464 31.15 -20.46 5.57
C ARG A 464 31.80 -19.08 5.71
N ASP A 465 33.02 -19.04 6.23
CA ASP A 465 33.79 -17.79 6.38
C ASP A 465 34.13 -17.18 5.01
N VAL A 466 34.50 -18.02 4.04
CA VAL A 466 34.71 -17.59 2.64
C VAL A 466 33.42 -17.00 2.08
N LEU A 467 32.30 -17.68 2.17
CA LEU A 467 31.00 -17.19 1.68
C LEU A 467 30.62 -15.86 2.35
N ASN A 468 30.74 -15.77 3.65
CA ASN A 468 30.42 -14.55 4.41
C ASN A 468 31.33 -13.36 4.03
N SER A 469 32.59 -13.64 3.65
CA SER A 469 33.51 -12.60 3.14
C SER A 469 33.07 -11.99 1.81
N THR A 470 32.19 -12.69 1.05
CA THR A 470 31.62 -12.18 -0.19
C THR A 470 30.42 -11.27 0.01
N ALA A 471 29.86 -11.24 1.25
CA ALA A 471 28.63 -10.53 1.53
C ALA A 471 28.78 -9.00 1.39
N TYR A 472 27.79 -8.37 0.80
CA TYR A 472 27.61 -6.94 0.81
C TYR A 472 26.71 -6.51 1.96
N THR A 473 27.10 -5.47 2.66
CA THR A 473 26.26 -4.75 3.65
C THR A 473 26.45 -3.25 3.45
N GLY A 474 25.39 -2.48 3.55
CA GLY A 474 25.44 -1.03 3.38
C GLY A 474 24.23 -0.43 2.69
N SER A 475 24.26 0.87 2.46
CA SER A 475 23.24 1.59 1.71
C SER A 475 23.27 1.17 0.25
N TYR A 476 22.13 0.73 -0.28
CA TYR A 476 21.99 0.33 -1.69
C TYR A 476 21.46 1.49 -2.54
N ASN A 477 20.42 2.18 -2.06
CA ASN A 477 19.97 3.43 -2.65
C ASN A 477 19.35 4.35 -1.57
N VAL A 478 19.29 5.64 -1.90
CA VAL A 478 18.64 6.67 -1.06
C VAL A 478 17.63 7.41 -1.91
N GLN A 479 16.36 7.31 -1.52
CA GLN A 479 15.27 8.04 -2.14
C GLN A 479 14.86 9.23 -1.28
N THR A 480 14.71 10.40 -1.87
CA THR A 480 14.30 11.62 -1.17
C THR A 480 13.20 12.33 -1.95
N VAL A 481 12.10 12.61 -1.29
CA VAL A 481 11.04 13.50 -1.82
C VAL A 481 10.96 14.73 -0.93
N THR A 482 11.01 15.91 -1.53
CA THR A 482 10.83 17.19 -0.84
C THR A 482 9.69 17.94 -1.49
N MET A 483 8.72 18.37 -0.71
CA MET A 483 7.61 19.18 -1.13
C MET A 483 7.63 20.51 -0.37
N THR A 484 7.58 21.61 -1.11
CA THR A 484 7.33 22.95 -0.56
C THR A 484 6.03 23.46 -1.15
N GLY A 485 5.21 24.10 -0.33
CA GLY A 485 3.91 24.58 -0.76
C GLY A 485 3.49 25.85 -0.07
N PHE A 486 2.58 26.54 -0.70
CA PHE A 486 1.81 27.65 -0.18
C PHE A 486 0.33 27.41 -0.47
N ASP A 487 -0.51 27.62 0.52
CA ASP A 487 -1.95 27.63 0.36
C ASP A 487 -2.58 28.84 1.06
N ALA A 488 -3.62 29.37 0.43
CA ALA A 488 -4.47 30.40 1.01
C ALA A 488 -5.92 30.09 0.69
N ARG A 489 -6.78 30.18 1.69
CA ARG A 489 -8.22 30.00 1.56
C ARG A 489 -8.95 31.03 2.38
N ALA A 490 -10.08 31.46 1.85
CA ALA A 490 -10.93 32.42 2.50
C ALA A 490 -12.39 32.08 2.29
N SER A 491 -13.23 32.35 3.30
CA SER A 491 -14.68 32.17 3.19
C SER A 491 -15.43 33.33 3.82
N ARG A 492 -16.61 33.64 3.27
CA ARG A 492 -17.50 34.69 3.80
C ARG A 492 -18.96 34.39 3.47
N ASN A 493 -19.84 35.09 4.19
CA ASN A 493 -21.22 35.25 3.76
C ASN A 493 -21.25 36.07 2.45
N ALA A 494 -21.87 35.54 1.39
CA ALA A 494 -21.88 36.17 0.07
C ALA A 494 -23.09 37.08 -0.14
N PHE A 495 -24.29 36.52 -0.05
CA PHE A 495 -25.55 37.23 -0.21
C PHE A 495 -26.68 36.52 0.57
N GLN A 496 -27.74 37.24 0.81
CA GLN A 496 -28.91 36.75 1.52
C GLN A 496 -29.98 36.26 0.54
N LEU A 497 -30.51 35.06 0.77
CA LEU A 497 -31.63 34.47 0.05
C LEU A 497 -32.80 34.28 1.00
N PRO A 498 -34.03 34.10 0.49
CA PRO A 498 -35.20 33.86 1.36
C PRO A 498 -35.06 32.64 2.28
N ALA A 499 -34.27 31.65 1.85
CA ALA A 499 -34.02 30.40 2.58
C ALA A 499 -32.81 30.46 3.55
N GLY A 500 -32.00 31.53 3.49
CA GLY A 500 -30.82 31.68 4.34
C GLY A 500 -29.68 32.41 3.63
N THR A 501 -28.54 32.47 4.28
CA THR A 501 -27.34 33.15 3.75
C THR A 501 -26.53 32.22 2.86
N ALA A 502 -26.27 32.62 1.62
CA ALA A 502 -25.33 31.95 0.75
C ALA A 502 -23.90 32.25 1.22
N MET A 503 -23.02 31.23 1.17
CA MET A 503 -21.62 31.34 1.62
C MET A 503 -20.68 31.02 0.45
N LEU A 504 -19.65 31.88 0.30
CA LEU A 504 -18.61 31.72 -0.71
C LEU A 504 -17.28 31.35 -0.03
N GLY A 505 -16.67 30.30 -0.53
CA GLY A 505 -15.30 29.92 -0.24
C GLY A 505 -14.43 30.03 -1.48
N VAL A 506 -13.22 30.54 -1.34
CA VAL A 506 -12.23 30.60 -2.42
C VAL A 506 -10.88 30.16 -1.89
N GLY A 507 -10.05 29.59 -2.78
CA GLY A 507 -8.71 29.22 -2.38
C GLY A 507 -7.77 29.09 -3.56
N LEU A 508 -6.49 29.18 -3.23
CA LEU A 508 -5.41 28.95 -4.18
C LEU A 508 -4.30 28.14 -3.50
N ASP A 509 -3.59 27.34 -4.26
CA ASP A 509 -2.43 26.60 -3.79
C ASP A 509 -1.34 26.54 -4.87
N TYR A 510 -0.11 26.48 -4.39
CA TYR A 510 1.08 26.23 -5.20
C TYR A 510 1.96 25.20 -4.51
N ARG A 511 2.50 24.26 -5.24
CA ARG A 511 3.39 23.22 -4.74
C ARG A 511 4.52 22.96 -5.72
N LYS A 512 5.70 22.76 -5.14
CA LYS A 512 6.89 22.28 -5.81
C LYS A 512 7.34 20.98 -5.19
N THR A 513 7.34 19.92 -5.98
CA THR A 513 7.78 18.59 -5.54
C THR A 513 9.08 18.22 -6.24
N LYS A 514 10.08 17.83 -5.46
CA LYS A 514 11.36 17.33 -5.93
C LYS A 514 11.52 15.88 -5.51
N PHE A 515 11.84 15.02 -6.44
CA PHE A 515 12.21 13.62 -6.23
C PHE A 515 13.69 13.44 -6.56
N LYS A 516 14.40 12.68 -5.73
CA LYS A 516 15.80 12.31 -5.97
C LYS A 516 15.99 10.86 -5.55
N LEU A 517 16.57 10.05 -6.43
CA LEU A 517 17.01 8.68 -6.18
C LEU A 517 18.51 8.62 -6.44
N GLU A 518 19.29 8.32 -5.41
CA GLU A 518 20.73 8.18 -5.45
C GLU A 518 21.08 6.71 -5.25
N GLN A 519 21.76 6.13 -6.22
CA GLN A 519 22.25 4.76 -6.16
C GLN A 519 23.63 4.71 -5.50
N SER A 520 23.94 3.61 -4.80
CA SER A 520 25.33 3.33 -4.40
C SER A 520 26.18 2.89 -5.59
N ASP A 521 27.51 2.93 -5.46
CA ASP A 521 28.40 2.37 -6.48
C ASP A 521 28.12 0.89 -6.72
N THR A 522 27.83 0.14 -5.66
CA THR A 522 27.42 -1.27 -5.74
C THR A 522 26.18 -1.47 -6.63
N ALA A 523 25.20 -0.56 -6.57
CA ALA A 523 24.01 -0.62 -7.40
C ALA A 523 24.29 -0.16 -8.85
N ARG A 524 25.07 0.92 -9.02
CA ARG A 524 25.46 1.40 -10.36
C ARG A 524 26.28 0.39 -11.15
N ASP A 525 27.20 -0.29 -10.45
CA ASP A 525 28.11 -1.27 -11.06
C ASP A 525 27.50 -2.68 -11.17
N ALA A 526 26.22 -2.86 -10.74
CA ALA A 526 25.59 -4.18 -10.63
C ALA A 526 26.49 -5.19 -9.91
N ALA A 527 27.13 -4.77 -8.81
CA ALA A 527 28.17 -5.58 -8.17
C ALA A 527 27.65 -6.79 -7.40
N ILE A 528 26.34 -6.87 -7.14
CA ILE A 528 25.67 -8.02 -6.51
C ILE A 528 25.31 -9.05 -7.59
N LEU A 529 25.49 -10.32 -7.29
CA LEU A 529 25.16 -11.43 -8.19
C LEU A 529 23.74 -11.30 -8.75
N PHE A 530 23.57 -11.36 -10.09
CA PHE A 530 22.32 -11.17 -10.86
C PHE A 530 21.70 -9.78 -10.78
N ASP A 531 22.38 -8.81 -10.24
CA ASP A 531 21.87 -7.44 -10.27
C ASP A 531 22.02 -6.82 -11.67
N SER A 532 21.27 -5.78 -11.94
CA SER A 532 21.38 -4.97 -13.15
C SER A 532 21.84 -3.58 -12.79
N PRO A 533 22.63 -2.89 -13.64
CA PRO A 533 23.06 -1.52 -13.38
C PRO A 533 21.88 -0.60 -13.10
N GLN A 534 21.93 0.09 -11.96
CA GLN A 534 20.92 1.04 -11.54
C GLN A 534 21.36 2.46 -11.84
N VAL A 535 20.42 3.34 -12.19
CA VAL A 535 20.74 4.71 -12.53
C VAL A 535 20.15 5.69 -11.51
N ASP A 536 20.87 6.79 -11.27
CA ASP A 536 20.36 7.90 -10.48
C ASP A 536 19.18 8.55 -11.20
N SER A 537 18.26 9.12 -10.43
CA SER A 537 17.12 9.86 -10.98
C SER A 537 16.86 11.12 -10.17
N GLY A 538 16.52 12.21 -10.85
CA GLY A 538 16.23 13.47 -10.19
C GLY A 538 15.17 14.23 -10.95
N TYR A 539 13.97 14.38 -10.37
CA TYR A 539 12.83 15.03 -11.01
C TYR A 539 12.26 16.15 -10.16
N GLN A 540 11.68 17.14 -10.83
CA GLN A 540 10.97 18.22 -10.18
C GLN A 540 9.71 18.55 -10.98
N ARG A 541 8.61 18.86 -10.28
CA ARG A 541 7.38 19.35 -10.91
C ARG A 541 6.72 20.39 -10.02
N ASP A 542 6.21 21.44 -10.63
CA ASP A 542 5.43 22.49 -10.01
C ASP A 542 3.94 22.28 -10.34
N THR A 543 3.07 22.55 -9.38
CA THR A 543 1.61 22.50 -9.55
C THR A 543 0.99 23.71 -8.90
N SER A 544 -0.02 24.30 -9.52
CA SER A 544 -0.81 25.39 -8.96
C SER A 544 -2.28 25.16 -9.22
N GLY A 545 -3.12 25.61 -8.30
CA GLY A 545 -4.56 25.47 -8.40
C GLY A 545 -5.30 26.65 -7.79
N ALA A 546 -6.49 26.91 -8.31
CA ALA A 546 -7.42 27.88 -7.74
C ALA A 546 -8.84 27.30 -7.77
N TYR A 547 -9.62 27.53 -6.73
CA TYR A 547 -10.99 27.03 -6.65
C TYR A 547 -11.94 28.06 -6.05
N ALA A 548 -13.23 27.86 -6.35
CA ALA A 548 -14.34 28.55 -5.70
C ALA A 548 -15.41 27.51 -5.30
N GLU A 549 -15.98 27.69 -4.11
CA GLU A 549 -17.06 26.91 -3.56
C GLU A 549 -18.20 27.84 -3.16
N LEU A 550 -19.42 27.59 -3.64
CA LEU A 550 -20.60 28.34 -3.30
C LEU A 550 -21.63 27.41 -2.66
N VAL A 551 -22.00 27.72 -1.43
CA VAL A 551 -23.10 27.07 -0.70
C VAL A 551 -24.32 27.96 -0.80
N THR A 552 -25.41 27.40 -1.34
CA THR A 552 -26.63 28.11 -1.66
C THR A 552 -27.82 27.41 -1.00
N PRO A 553 -28.41 27.98 0.06
CA PRO A 553 -29.68 27.51 0.57
C PRO A 553 -30.82 27.93 -0.39
N LEU A 554 -31.26 26.96 -1.25
CA LEU A 554 -32.30 27.19 -2.26
C LEU A 554 -33.69 27.21 -1.62
N LEU A 555 -33.94 26.33 -0.65
CA LEU A 555 -35.14 26.26 0.20
C LEU A 555 -34.68 26.05 1.64
N GLN A 556 -35.56 26.25 2.61
CA GLN A 556 -35.25 25.99 4.04
C GLN A 556 -34.76 24.53 4.26
N GLN A 557 -35.24 23.62 3.44
CA GLN A 557 -34.90 22.19 3.50
C GLN A 557 -33.86 21.76 2.44
N LEU A 558 -33.53 22.63 1.46
CA LEU A 558 -32.67 22.28 0.34
C LEU A 558 -31.47 23.22 0.26
N GLU A 559 -30.29 22.66 0.47
CA GLU A 559 -29.00 23.33 0.27
C GLU A 559 -28.26 22.69 -0.90
N MET A 560 -27.69 23.49 -1.77
CA MET A 560 -26.84 23.09 -2.88
C MET A 560 -25.43 23.63 -2.66
N THR A 561 -24.42 22.83 -2.87
CA THR A 561 -23.00 23.24 -2.91
C THR A 561 -22.44 23.02 -4.30
N THR A 562 -21.88 24.07 -4.90
CA THR A 562 -21.19 23.98 -6.20
C THR A 562 -19.73 24.38 -6.02
N SER A 563 -18.82 23.56 -6.49
CA SER A 563 -17.38 23.82 -6.45
C SER A 563 -16.79 23.70 -7.85
N LEU A 564 -15.93 24.64 -8.20
CA LEU A 564 -15.18 24.67 -9.45
C LEU A 564 -13.71 24.87 -9.13
N ARG A 565 -12.83 24.15 -9.82
CA ARG A 565 -11.39 24.27 -9.65
C ARG A 565 -10.68 24.17 -10.99
N TYR A 566 -9.62 24.95 -11.12
CA TYR A 566 -8.67 24.88 -12.22
C TYR A 566 -7.27 24.62 -11.68
N ASP A 567 -6.61 23.60 -12.24
CA ASP A 567 -5.25 23.21 -11.91
C ASP A 567 -4.34 23.33 -13.11
N ARG A 568 -3.12 23.81 -12.89
CA ARG A 568 -2.02 23.74 -13.84
C ARG A 568 -0.93 22.82 -13.28
N ILE A 569 -0.51 21.85 -14.08
CA ILE A 569 0.52 20.86 -13.77
C ILE A 569 1.69 21.13 -14.71
N GLY A 570 2.85 21.52 -14.17
CA GLY A 570 4.06 21.75 -14.97
C GLY A 570 4.61 20.48 -15.61
N SER A 571 5.43 20.64 -16.65
CA SER A 571 6.29 19.59 -17.18
C SER A 571 7.20 19.03 -16.06
N VAL A 572 7.75 17.86 -16.29
CA VAL A 572 8.73 17.27 -15.36
C VAL A 572 10.11 17.77 -15.73
N LYS A 573 10.76 18.53 -14.85
CA LYS A 573 12.15 18.89 -15.04
C LYS A 573 13.04 17.74 -14.55
N ASP A 574 13.85 17.19 -15.44
CA ASP A 574 14.93 16.28 -15.09
C ASP A 574 16.11 17.11 -14.54
N ASN A 575 16.39 16.97 -13.25
CA ASN A 575 17.44 17.75 -12.56
C ASN A 575 18.85 17.25 -12.87
N LEU A 576 19.01 16.06 -13.45
CA LEU A 576 20.32 15.51 -13.84
C LEU A 576 20.75 16.07 -15.20
N THR A 577 19.82 16.18 -16.13
CA THR A 577 20.09 16.71 -17.50
C THR A 577 19.72 18.19 -17.65
N GLY A 578 18.97 18.75 -16.72
CA GLY A 578 18.43 20.12 -16.78
C GLY A 578 17.30 20.32 -17.78
N ARG A 579 16.82 19.26 -18.45
CA ARG A 579 15.77 19.33 -19.50
C ARG A 579 14.38 19.20 -18.90
N ASP A 580 13.42 19.83 -19.56
CA ASP A 580 12.00 19.57 -19.33
C ASP A 580 11.55 18.37 -20.15
N VAL A 581 10.83 17.44 -19.49
CA VAL A 581 10.30 16.20 -20.08
C VAL A 581 8.78 16.20 -19.95
N GLY A 582 8.10 15.77 -20.99
CA GLY A 582 6.64 15.83 -21.07
C GLY A 582 6.12 17.26 -21.27
N LYS A 583 4.81 17.41 -21.19
CA LYS A 583 4.10 18.67 -21.43
C LYS A 583 3.57 19.26 -20.12
N SER A 584 3.37 20.58 -20.11
CA SER A 584 2.54 21.21 -19.07
C SER A 584 1.08 20.93 -19.40
N GLU A 585 0.33 20.46 -18.41
CA GLU A 585 -1.07 20.06 -18.53
C GLU A 585 -1.95 20.95 -17.65
N SER A 586 -3.24 21.00 -17.96
CA SER A 586 -4.23 21.67 -17.13
C SER A 586 -5.49 20.82 -16.99
N ALA A 587 -6.17 20.99 -15.86
CA ALA A 587 -7.41 20.29 -15.61
C ALA A 587 -8.42 21.20 -14.94
N ALA A 588 -9.65 21.22 -15.47
CA ALA A 588 -10.79 21.84 -14.81
C ALA A 588 -11.66 20.75 -14.20
N THR A 589 -11.98 20.89 -12.91
CA THR A 589 -12.84 19.96 -12.18
C THR A 589 -14.00 20.69 -11.54
N TYR A 590 -15.11 19.98 -11.42
CA TYR A 590 -16.31 20.50 -10.79
C TYR A 590 -16.92 19.48 -9.83
N LYS A 591 -17.68 19.97 -8.88
CA LYS A 591 -18.55 19.17 -8.03
C LYS A 591 -19.83 19.96 -7.74
N VAL A 592 -20.96 19.28 -7.88
CA VAL A 592 -22.27 19.77 -7.45
C VAL A 592 -22.82 18.76 -6.47
N SER A 593 -23.19 19.21 -5.28
CA SER A 593 -23.85 18.38 -4.27
C SER A 593 -25.08 19.07 -3.71
N ALA A 594 -26.07 18.28 -3.33
CA ALA A 594 -27.30 18.75 -2.74
C ALA A 594 -27.62 17.98 -1.46
N LYS A 595 -28.12 18.69 -0.48
CA LYS A 595 -28.68 18.16 0.78
C LYS A 595 -30.13 18.60 0.88
N TYR A 596 -31.02 17.62 0.97
CA TYR A 596 -32.46 17.86 1.13
C TYR A 596 -32.95 17.20 2.44
N THR A 597 -33.54 18.00 3.30
CA THR A 597 -34.04 17.56 4.63
C THR A 597 -35.54 17.74 4.66
N PRO A 598 -36.34 16.86 3.99
CA PRO A 598 -37.81 17.01 3.91
C PRO A 598 -38.49 16.94 5.29
N MET A 599 -37.87 16.17 6.20
CA MET A 599 -38.31 15.98 7.58
C MET A 599 -37.13 16.07 8.54
N LYS A 600 -37.34 16.39 9.80
CA LYS A 600 -36.28 16.52 10.82
C LYS A 600 -35.43 15.25 10.99
N ASN A 601 -35.98 14.09 10.68
CA ASN A 601 -35.40 12.79 10.85
C ASN A 601 -34.92 12.12 9.54
N LEU A 602 -35.10 12.81 8.40
CA LEU A 602 -34.68 12.29 7.09
C LEU A 602 -33.85 13.35 6.35
N MET A 603 -32.62 12.99 5.98
CA MET A 603 -31.77 13.75 5.09
C MET A 603 -31.46 12.92 3.85
N LEU A 604 -31.74 13.47 2.69
CA LEU A 604 -31.30 12.94 1.40
C LEU A 604 -30.10 13.77 0.92
N ARG A 605 -29.14 13.11 0.29
CA ARG A 605 -27.97 13.76 -0.27
C ARG A 605 -27.60 13.16 -1.63
N GLY A 606 -26.99 13.98 -2.47
CA GLY A 606 -26.48 13.50 -3.75
C GLY A 606 -25.36 14.41 -4.23
N ALA A 607 -24.43 13.84 -4.97
CA ALA A 607 -23.32 14.56 -5.55
C ALA A 607 -22.98 14.02 -6.94
N ILE A 608 -22.48 14.91 -7.81
CA ILE A 608 -21.86 14.59 -9.09
C ILE A 608 -20.61 15.42 -9.24
N GLY A 609 -19.53 14.84 -9.76
CA GLY A 609 -18.29 15.56 -9.94
C GLY A 609 -17.33 14.89 -10.92
N SER A 610 -16.25 15.59 -11.18
CA SER A 610 -15.11 15.13 -11.95
C SER A 610 -13.83 15.19 -11.12
N GLY A 611 -12.85 14.37 -11.49
CA GLY A 611 -11.53 14.38 -10.87
C GLY A 611 -10.47 14.04 -11.90
N PHE A 612 -9.22 14.19 -11.52
CA PHE A 612 -8.08 13.84 -12.34
C PHE A 612 -6.88 13.40 -11.48
N ARG A 613 -5.95 12.69 -12.12
CA ARG A 613 -4.63 12.36 -11.56
C ARG A 613 -3.56 12.64 -12.62
N ALA A 614 -2.49 13.33 -12.25
CA ALA A 614 -1.32 13.46 -13.10
C ALA A 614 -0.47 12.18 -13.04
N ALA A 615 0.12 11.76 -14.16
CA ALA A 615 1.09 10.69 -14.19
C ALA A 615 2.28 11.00 -13.26
N ASP A 616 2.87 9.97 -12.67
CA ASP A 616 4.02 10.12 -11.77
C ASP A 616 5.23 10.68 -12.54
N MET A 617 6.11 11.43 -11.85
CA MET A 617 7.27 12.02 -12.51
C MET A 617 8.17 10.96 -13.16
N SER A 618 8.35 9.81 -12.52
CA SER A 618 9.11 8.69 -13.10
C SER A 618 8.40 8.04 -14.30
N GLN A 619 7.07 7.96 -14.29
CA GLN A 619 6.32 7.44 -15.44
C GLN A 619 6.50 8.32 -16.69
N ILE A 620 6.76 9.62 -16.51
CA ILE A 620 7.01 10.56 -17.60
C ILE A 620 8.50 10.58 -17.98
N ALA A 621 9.41 10.68 -17.01
CA ALA A 621 10.78 11.14 -17.23
C ALA A 621 11.86 10.07 -16.96
N SER A 622 11.52 8.84 -16.57
CA SER A 622 12.55 7.80 -16.43
C SER A 622 13.29 7.58 -17.74
N PRO A 623 14.63 7.51 -17.72
CA PRO A 623 15.40 7.23 -18.93
C PRO A 623 15.02 5.85 -19.49
N LEU A 624 15.12 5.70 -20.80
CA LEU A 624 14.97 4.42 -21.46
C LEU A 624 16.24 3.59 -21.19
N VAL A 625 16.11 2.51 -20.45
CA VAL A 625 17.22 1.62 -20.09
C VAL A 625 17.04 0.24 -20.71
N ASP A 626 18.13 -0.44 -20.93
CA ASP A 626 18.13 -1.83 -21.37
C ASP A 626 17.52 -2.72 -20.27
N PHE A 627 16.46 -3.46 -20.61
CA PHE A 627 15.75 -4.38 -19.73
C PHE A 627 16.17 -5.84 -19.95
N GLY A 628 16.98 -6.10 -20.99
CA GLY A 628 17.34 -7.43 -21.45
C GLY A 628 16.41 -7.91 -22.55
N VAL A 629 15.80 -9.07 -22.35
CA VAL A 629 14.89 -9.70 -23.32
C VAL A 629 13.50 -9.92 -22.74
N THR A 630 12.50 -10.12 -23.60
CA THR A 630 11.14 -10.49 -23.21
C THR A 630 11.11 -11.80 -22.42
N GLY A 631 10.14 -11.95 -21.52
CA GLY A 631 9.96 -13.15 -20.70
C GLY A 631 9.58 -14.40 -21.51
N ALA A 632 9.00 -14.22 -22.70
CA ALA A 632 8.62 -15.32 -23.61
C ALA A 632 9.17 -15.11 -25.02
N PRO A 633 9.39 -16.18 -25.80
CA PRO A 633 9.72 -16.07 -27.21
C PRO A 633 8.49 -15.75 -28.06
N TYR A 634 8.63 -14.80 -28.98
CA TYR A 634 7.59 -14.35 -29.91
C TYR A 634 8.00 -14.62 -31.38
N ALA A 635 7.03 -14.94 -32.25
CA ALA A 635 7.22 -14.82 -33.68
C ALA A 635 7.36 -13.35 -34.05
N CYS A 636 7.99 -13.06 -35.21
CA CYS A 636 8.14 -11.68 -35.66
C CYS A 636 6.80 -10.91 -35.66
N PRO A 637 6.62 -9.90 -34.82
CA PRO A 637 5.39 -9.10 -34.80
C PRO A 637 5.19 -8.29 -36.09
N LEU A 638 6.28 -7.86 -36.72
CA LEU A 638 6.29 -7.06 -37.94
C LEU A 638 6.33 -7.94 -39.19
N SER A 639 5.44 -8.95 -39.26
CA SER A 639 5.40 -9.95 -40.31
C SER A 639 4.28 -9.72 -41.33
N ALA A 640 4.33 -10.45 -42.42
CA ALA A 640 3.26 -10.47 -43.44
C ALA A 640 1.91 -10.96 -42.86
N ALA A 641 1.93 -11.84 -41.88
CA ALA A 641 0.73 -12.34 -41.18
C ALA A 641 -0.03 -11.19 -40.47
N ASN A 642 0.69 -10.16 -40.04
CA ASN A 642 0.11 -8.97 -39.41
C ASN A 642 -0.04 -7.79 -40.39
N GLY A 643 0.24 -7.97 -41.67
CA GLY A 643 0.19 -6.91 -42.69
C GLY A 643 1.38 -5.92 -42.61
N LEU A 644 2.44 -6.26 -41.86
CA LEU A 644 3.54 -5.35 -41.51
C LEU A 644 4.89 -5.73 -42.15
N ALA A 645 4.89 -6.60 -43.15
CA ALA A 645 6.13 -7.03 -43.83
C ALA A 645 6.94 -5.86 -44.44
N ASN A 646 6.27 -4.80 -44.84
CA ASN A 646 6.91 -3.61 -45.43
C ASN A 646 7.30 -2.54 -44.38
N HIS A 647 7.09 -2.80 -43.10
CA HIS A 647 7.50 -1.89 -42.04
C HIS A 647 9.05 -1.75 -42.02
N PRO A 648 9.61 -0.55 -41.86
CA PRO A 648 11.08 -0.33 -41.92
C PRO A 648 11.88 -1.19 -40.95
N LEU A 649 11.27 -1.55 -39.81
CA LEU A 649 11.91 -2.40 -38.78
C LEU A 649 11.70 -3.92 -39.01
N ALA A 650 10.87 -4.33 -39.97
CA ALA A 650 10.62 -5.77 -40.23
C ALA A 650 11.87 -6.54 -40.59
N LYS A 651 12.83 -5.90 -41.26
CA LYS A 651 14.13 -6.49 -41.64
C LYS A 651 15.01 -6.94 -40.44
N TYR A 652 14.75 -6.39 -39.25
CA TYR A 652 15.46 -6.73 -38.01
C TYR A 652 14.79 -7.87 -37.23
N CYS A 653 13.70 -8.41 -37.72
CA CYS A 653 13.03 -9.57 -37.12
C CYS A 653 13.78 -10.87 -37.38
N SER A 654 13.83 -11.72 -36.38
CA SER A 654 14.17 -13.13 -36.55
C SER A 654 13.08 -13.91 -37.29
N ARG A 655 13.42 -14.83 -38.15
CA ARG A 655 12.49 -15.77 -38.81
C ARG A 655 11.91 -16.78 -37.83
N ASN A 656 12.64 -17.10 -36.77
CA ASN A 656 12.25 -18.03 -35.74
C ASN A 656 11.60 -17.30 -34.57
N ARG A 657 10.82 -18.02 -33.76
CA ARG A 657 10.35 -17.49 -32.46
C ARG A 657 11.56 -17.27 -31.55
N THR A 658 11.77 -16.04 -31.14
CA THR A 658 12.86 -15.65 -30.24
C THR A 658 12.36 -14.69 -29.16
N GLN A 659 13.06 -14.60 -28.05
CA GLN A 659 12.87 -13.48 -27.14
C GLN A 659 13.33 -12.21 -27.84
N LEU A 660 12.48 -11.17 -27.79
CA LEU A 660 12.80 -9.86 -28.34
C LEU A 660 13.63 -9.09 -27.31
N GLU A 661 14.55 -8.30 -27.79
CA GLU A 661 15.22 -7.30 -26.93
C GLU A 661 14.20 -6.31 -26.39
N ALA A 662 14.40 -5.83 -25.16
CA ALA A 662 13.45 -4.96 -24.50
C ALA A 662 14.14 -3.78 -23.80
N PHE A 663 13.50 -2.62 -23.91
CA PHE A 663 13.83 -1.42 -23.15
C PHE A 663 12.68 -1.07 -22.21
N LYS A 664 13.00 -0.49 -21.07
CA LYS A 664 12.01 0.05 -20.10
C LYS A 664 12.31 1.50 -19.79
N GLY A 665 11.26 2.33 -19.66
CA GLY A 665 11.46 3.75 -19.36
C GLY A 665 10.14 4.48 -19.14
N GLY A 666 10.23 5.81 -19.04
CA GLY A 666 9.10 6.70 -18.99
C GLY A 666 8.51 7.02 -20.37
N ASN A 667 7.33 7.62 -20.38
CA ASN A 667 6.66 8.08 -21.59
C ASN A 667 6.32 9.57 -21.46
N PRO A 668 7.02 10.46 -22.18
CA PRO A 668 6.77 11.91 -22.14
C PRO A 668 5.40 12.35 -22.67
N GLU A 669 4.71 11.49 -23.42
CA GLU A 669 3.41 11.80 -24.03
C GLU A 669 2.22 11.50 -23.09
N LEU A 670 2.48 11.07 -21.85
CA LEU A 670 1.43 10.79 -20.89
C LEU A 670 0.62 12.04 -20.55
N SER A 671 -0.70 11.87 -20.56
CA SER A 671 -1.69 12.88 -20.15
C SER A 671 -2.30 12.54 -18.80
N PRO A 672 -2.95 13.50 -18.11
CA PRO A 672 -3.66 13.22 -16.87
C PRO A 672 -4.81 12.21 -17.06
N GLU A 673 -4.92 11.27 -16.13
CA GLU A 673 -6.08 10.38 -16.00
C GLU A 673 -7.30 11.20 -15.56
N LYS A 674 -8.49 10.83 -16.04
CA LYS A 674 -9.73 11.57 -15.80
C LYS A 674 -10.76 10.69 -15.13
N SER A 675 -11.53 11.26 -14.19
CA SER A 675 -12.61 10.53 -13.53
C SER A 675 -13.93 11.27 -13.56
N LYS A 676 -15.00 10.47 -13.50
CA LYS A 676 -16.37 10.93 -13.21
C LYS A 676 -16.90 10.13 -12.03
N GLN A 677 -17.50 10.81 -11.10
CA GLN A 677 -18.11 10.19 -9.91
C GLN A 677 -19.48 10.77 -9.63
N TRP A 678 -20.33 9.95 -9.01
CA TRP A 678 -21.59 10.38 -8.46
C TRP A 678 -21.94 9.56 -7.22
N SER A 679 -22.71 10.15 -6.32
CA SER A 679 -23.23 9.49 -5.13
C SER A 679 -24.65 9.94 -4.85
N VAL A 680 -25.48 9.04 -4.28
CA VAL A 680 -26.80 9.32 -3.78
C VAL A 680 -26.98 8.59 -2.46
N GLY A 681 -27.41 9.29 -1.43
CA GLY A 681 -27.53 8.70 -0.10
C GLY A 681 -28.69 9.25 0.72
N ALA A 682 -28.97 8.54 1.80
CA ALA A 682 -29.98 8.90 2.78
C ALA A 682 -29.45 8.68 4.20
N VAL A 683 -29.77 9.60 5.09
CA VAL A 683 -29.60 9.43 6.53
C VAL A 683 -30.99 9.52 7.19
N PHE A 684 -31.37 8.46 7.88
CA PHE A 684 -32.66 8.33 8.52
C PHE A 684 -32.52 8.09 10.03
N GLU A 685 -33.12 8.93 10.83
CA GLU A 685 -33.07 8.90 12.29
C GLU A 685 -34.51 8.76 12.83
N PRO A 686 -35.14 7.55 12.73
CA PRO A 686 -36.55 7.37 13.13
C PRO A 686 -36.80 7.74 14.58
N ILE A 687 -35.82 7.51 15.44
CA ILE A 687 -35.78 7.87 16.85
C ILE A 687 -34.38 8.38 17.22
N ASP A 688 -34.25 9.18 18.28
CA ASP A 688 -32.97 9.79 18.71
C ASP A 688 -31.86 8.75 19.02
N SER A 689 -32.25 7.52 19.29
CA SER A 689 -31.33 6.42 19.62
C SER A 689 -30.88 5.60 18.40
N LEU A 690 -31.49 5.78 17.22
CA LEU A 690 -31.20 4.99 16.02
C LEU A 690 -30.92 5.89 14.84
N SER A 691 -29.76 5.69 14.21
CA SER A 691 -29.33 6.38 12.98
C SER A 691 -28.90 5.38 11.94
N LEU A 692 -29.40 5.56 10.72
CA LEU A 692 -29.14 4.75 9.53
C LEU A 692 -28.58 5.66 8.43
N SER A 693 -27.45 5.31 7.84
CA SER A 693 -26.93 5.96 6.64
C SER A 693 -26.74 4.90 5.55
N LEU A 694 -27.12 5.25 4.34
CA LEU A 694 -26.93 4.43 3.14
C LEU A 694 -26.51 5.35 2.00
N ASP A 695 -25.38 5.03 1.35
CA ASP A 695 -24.83 5.82 0.26
C ASP A 695 -24.47 4.90 -0.92
N LEU A 696 -25.17 5.04 -2.01
CA LEU A 696 -24.84 4.43 -3.32
C LEU A 696 -23.86 5.35 -4.04
N TRP A 697 -22.72 4.84 -4.46
CA TRP A 697 -21.67 5.59 -5.13
C TRP A 697 -21.17 4.88 -6.40
N ASN A 698 -20.58 5.67 -7.31
CA ASN A 698 -19.92 5.19 -8.52
C ASN A 698 -18.71 6.07 -8.83
N VAL A 699 -17.60 5.42 -9.17
CA VAL A 699 -16.38 6.06 -9.67
C VAL A 699 -15.97 5.38 -10.96
N SER A 700 -15.72 6.17 -12.00
CA SER A 700 -15.23 5.72 -13.29
C SER A 700 -13.97 6.52 -13.66
N ILE A 701 -12.88 5.83 -13.94
CA ILE A 701 -11.59 6.40 -14.35
C ILE A 701 -11.35 6.00 -15.80
N ARG A 702 -10.92 6.96 -16.62
CA ARG A 702 -10.51 6.75 -18.01
C ARG A 702 -9.08 7.25 -18.20
N ASP A 703 -8.47 6.82 -19.30
CA ASP A 703 -7.10 7.17 -19.65
C ASP A 703 -6.10 6.78 -18.54
N GLN A 704 -6.41 5.67 -17.79
CA GLN A 704 -5.54 5.18 -16.73
C GLN A 704 -4.17 4.82 -17.30
N VAL A 705 -3.12 5.28 -16.62
CA VAL A 705 -1.74 4.99 -17.00
C VAL A 705 -1.40 3.56 -16.59
N THR A 706 -1.21 2.69 -17.58
CA THR A 706 -0.84 1.28 -17.40
C THR A 706 0.35 0.92 -18.29
N GLU A 707 1.21 0.00 -17.84
CA GLU A 707 2.28 -0.57 -18.65
C GLU A 707 1.69 -1.59 -19.63
N VAL A 708 2.01 -1.47 -20.91
CA VAL A 708 1.58 -2.43 -21.94
C VAL A 708 2.48 -3.66 -21.86
N SER A 709 1.89 -4.84 -21.70
CA SER A 709 2.65 -6.07 -21.62
C SER A 709 3.27 -6.47 -22.97
N GLU A 710 4.43 -7.11 -22.93
CA GLU A 710 5.12 -7.64 -24.12
C GLU A 710 4.22 -8.52 -24.98
N GLY A 711 3.38 -9.36 -24.34
CA GLY A 711 2.45 -10.25 -25.03
C GLY A 711 1.38 -9.49 -25.84
N LEU A 712 0.93 -8.33 -25.35
CA LEU A 712 -0.02 -7.48 -26.08
C LEU A 712 0.64 -6.75 -27.24
N ILE A 713 1.86 -6.25 -27.05
CA ILE A 713 2.65 -5.63 -28.13
C ILE A 713 2.85 -6.63 -29.27
N ALA A 714 3.20 -7.86 -28.94
CA ALA A 714 3.41 -8.92 -29.94
C ALA A 714 2.12 -9.40 -30.60
N ALA A 715 1.00 -9.46 -29.86
CA ALA A 715 -0.31 -9.91 -30.38
C ALA A 715 -1.02 -8.85 -31.25
N TYR A 716 -0.84 -7.56 -30.95
CA TYR A 716 -1.53 -6.45 -31.61
C TYR A 716 -0.53 -5.40 -32.13
N PRO A 717 0.48 -5.80 -32.96
CA PRO A 717 1.57 -4.90 -33.33
C PRO A 717 1.12 -3.63 -34.06
N ASN A 718 0.01 -3.69 -34.82
CA ASN A 718 -0.57 -2.54 -35.51
C ASN A 718 -1.02 -1.41 -34.55
N GLN A 719 -1.38 -1.74 -33.31
CA GLN A 719 -1.79 -0.76 -32.29
C GLN A 719 -0.60 -0.13 -31.57
N TYR A 720 0.56 -0.78 -31.62
CA TYR A 720 1.73 -0.42 -30.83
C TYR A 720 3.00 -0.21 -31.67
N LEU A 721 2.83 0.27 -32.92
CA LEU A 721 3.96 0.48 -33.84
C LEU A 721 5.06 1.35 -33.24
N ASP A 722 4.70 2.40 -32.49
CA ASP A 722 5.65 3.31 -31.84
C ASP A 722 6.49 2.66 -30.71
N LEU A 723 6.08 1.48 -30.26
CA LEU A 723 6.81 0.73 -29.24
C LEU A 723 7.91 -0.17 -29.84
N PHE A 724 7.97 -0.36 -31.15
CA PHE A 724 9.06 -1.09 -31.80
C PHE A 724 10.27 -0.17 -32.03
N THR A 725 11.46 -0.74 -31.86
CA THR A 725 12.75 -0.09 -32.09
C THR A 725 13.81 -1.15 -32.43
N THR A 726 15.07 -0.76 -32.53
CA THR A 726 16.19 -1.67 -32.68
C THR A 726 17.14 -1.57 -31.50
N LYS A 727 17.86 -2.66 -31.23
CA LYS A 727 18.99 -2.69 -30.31
C LYS A 727 20.22 -3.23 -31.02
N HIS A 728 21.34 -2.54 -30.87
CA HIS A 728 22.63 -3.01 -31.37
C HIS A 728 23.23 -4.07 -30.42
N ILE A 729 23.52 -5.25 -30.93
CA ILE A 729 24.16 -6.34 -30.17
C ILE A 729 25.66 -6.32 -30.42
N GLY A 730 26.42 -5.78 -29.48
CA GLY A 730 27.87 -5.59 -29.62
C GLY A 730 28.67 -6.88 -29.89
N SER A 731 28.22 -8.03 -29.37
CA SER A 731 28.87 -9.32 -29.60
C SER A 731 28.74 -9.87 -31.04
N THR A 732 27.68 -9.48 -31.75
CA THR A 732 27.41 -9.91 -33.13
C THR A 732 27.59 -8.77 -34.16
N GLY A 733 27.67 -7.52 -33.70
CA GLY A 733 27.69 -6.34 -34.56
C GLY A 733 26.39 -6.09 -35.35
N GLN A 734 25.28 -6.72 -34.95
CA GLN A 734 24.01 -6.65 -35.66
C GLN A 734 22.96 -5.86 -34.87
N ASP A 735 22.09 -5.16 -35.59
CA ASP A 735 20.86 -4.60 -35.04
C ASP A 735 19.76 -5.65 -35.08
N VAL A 736 19.03 -5.80 -33.98
CA VAL A 736 17.89 -6.71 -33.85
C VAL A 736 16.64 -5.94 -33.45
N LEU A 737 15.47 -6.50 -33.74
CA LEU A 737 14.21 -5.90 -33.33
C LEU A 737 14.12 -5.90 -31.80
N ALA A 738 13.71 -4.76 -31.26
CA ALA A 738 13.49 -4.56 -29.84
C ALA A 738 12.12 -3.91 -29.59
N ILE A 739 11.61 -4.06 -28.37
CA ILE A 739 10.37 -3.40 -27.91
C ILE A 739 10.64 -2.46 -26.74
N LYS A 740 9.83 -1.42 -26.64
CA LYS A 740 9.82 -0.48 -25.52
C LYS A 740 8.63 -0.79 -24.62
N LEU A 741 8.87 -1.18 -23.37
CA LEU A 741 7.85 -1.37 -22.34
C LEU A 741 7.62 -0.03 -21.64
N LEU A 742 6.65 0.72 -22.12
CA LEU A 742 6.33 2.07 -21.65
C LEU A 742 4.95 2.13 -21.01
N PRO A 743 4.74 3.00 -20.01
CA PRO A 743 3.40 3.33 -19.53
C PRO A 743 2.62 4.12 -20.59
N MET A 744 1.31 3.84 -20.74
CA MET A 744 0.41 4.45 -21.71
C MET A 744 -0.95 4.76 -21.09
N ASN A 745 -1.67 5.76 -21.60
CA ASN A 745 -3.03 6.13 -21.19
C ASN A 745 -4.10 5.24 -21.87
N VAL A 746 -4.14 3.97 -21.53
CA VAL A 746 -5.03 2.97 -22.18
C VAL A 746 -5.98 2.26 -21.21
N GLY A 747 -5.78 2.39 -19.89
CA GLY A 747 -6.58 1.70 -18.88
C GLY A 747 -7.90 2.41 -18.57
N GLN A 748 -8.87 1.62 -18.10
CA GLN A 748 -10.12 2.12 -17.52
C GLN A 748 -10.44 1.33 -16.24
N VAL A 749 -11.07 2.02 -15.27
CA VAL A 749 -11.56 1.41 -14.03
C VAL A 749 -12.99 1.88 -13.77
N GLU A 750 -13.86 0.99 -13.32
CA GLU A 750 -15.20 1.32 -12.87
C GLU A 750 -15.55 0.55 -11.61
N ASN A 751 -15.74 1.27 -10.49
CA ASN A 751 -16.20 0.73 -9.23
C ASN A 751 -17.52 1.38 -8.82
N ARG A 752 -18.45 0.56 -8.34
CA ARG A 752 -19.77 0.98 -7.83
C ARG A 752 -20.09 0.17 -6.59
N GLY A 753 -20.65 0.82 -5.58
CA GLY A 753 -20.98 0.14 -4.34
C GLY A 753 -21.95 0.92 -3.48
N ILE A 754 -22.25 0.33 -2.33
CA ILE A 754 -23.09 0.90 -1.28
C ILE A 754 -22.28 0.89 0.01
N ASP A 755 -22.13 2.07 0.62
CA ASP A 755 -21.66 2.19 2.01
C ASP A 755 -22.88 2.31 2.93
N TYR A 756 -22.87 1.57 4.04
CA TYR A 756 -23.94 1.62 5.03
C TYR A 756 -23.40 1.73 6.45
N ASP A 757 -24.11 2.46 7.29
CA ASP A 757 -23.79 2.65 8.70
C ASP A 757 -25.08 2.68 9.51
N LEU A 758 -25.18 1.80 10.48
CA LEU A 758 -26.27 1.75 11.45
C LEU A 758 -25.71 1.94 12.84
N THR A 759 -26.16 2.95 13.55
CA THR A 759 -25.77 3.22 14.93
C THR A 759 -26.99 3.24 15.84
N HIS A 760 -26.96 2.39 16.86
CA HIS A 760 -28.01 2.33 17.90
C HIS A 760 -27.41 2.63 19.28
N LYS A 761 -28.13 3.40 20.08
CA LYS A 761 -27.77 3.78 21.46
C LYS A 761 -28.88 3.37 22.41
N ALA A 762 -28.54 2.72 23.52
CA ALA A 762 -29.49 2.31 24.53
C ALA A 762 -28.92 2.53 25.93
N LYS A 763 -29.78 2.67 26.92
CA LYS A 763 -29.38 2.56 28.32
C LYS A 763 -29.59 1.10 28.74
N LEU A 764 -28.56 0.45 29.27
CA LEU A 764 -28.60 -0.94 29.67
C LEU A 764 -27.78 -1.13 30.94
N PHE A 765 -28.33 -1.79 31.96
CA PHE A 765 -27.65 -2.09 33.23
C PHE A 765 -26.96 -0.86 33.87
N GLY A 766 -27.62 0.29 33.90
CA GLY A 766 -27.08 1.52 34.47
C GLY A 766 -25.97 2.19 33.62
N GLY A 767 -25.58 1.60 32.49
CA GLY A 767 -24.61 2.13 31.55
C GLY A 767 -25.23 2.51 30.20
N LYS A 768 -24.40 3.04 29.31
CA LYS A 768 -24.73 3.40 27.93
C LYS A 768 -24.19 2.35 26.96
N LEU A 769 -25.07 1.67 26.25
CA LEU A 769 -24.71 0.79 25.14
C LEU A 769 -24.70 1.59 23.83
N THR A 770 -23.63 1.48 23.05
CA THR A 770 -23.56 2.01 21.68
C THR A 770 -23.16 0.87 20.76
N SER A 771 -24.06 0.50 19.83
CA SER A 771 -23.80 -0.53 18.83
C SER A 771 -23.75 0.10 17.44
N ARG A 772 -22.73 -0.21 16.65
CA ARG A 772 -22.53 0.28 15.28
C ARG A 772 -22.27 -0.88 14.35
N LEU A 773 -22.99 -0.93 13.24
CA LEU A 773 -22.74 -1.83 12.12
C LEU A 773 -22.39 -0.98 10.91
N ALA A 774 -21.17 -1.08 10.43
CA ALA A 774 -20.72 -0.39 9.25
C ALA A 774 -20.25 -1.40 8.19
N GLY A 775 -20.46 -1.10 6.92
CA GLY A 775 -20.03 -1.97 5.85
C GLY A 775 -19.98 -1.29 4.49
N THR A 776 -19.27 -1.94 3.59
CA THR A 776 -19.20 -1.60 2.16
C THR A 776 -19.60 -2.82 1.35
N PHE A 777 -20.56 -2.65 0.44
CA PHE A 777 -21.02 -3.66 -0.49
C PHE A 777 -20.73 -3.23 -1.93
N LEU A 778 -19.77 -3.88 -2.57
CA LEU A 778 -19.41 -3.62 -3.96
C LEU A 778 -20.42 -4.29 -4.91
N LEU A 779 -21.10 -3.50 -5.72
CA LEU A 779 -21.98 -3.93 -6.80
C LEU A 779 -21.17 -4.30 -8.04
N ARG A 780 -20.15 -3.50 -8.32
CA ARG A 780 -19.26 -3.64 -9.47
C ARG A 780 -17.83 -3.23 -9.09
N SER A 781 -16.86 -4.00 -9.52
CA SER A 781 -15.44 -3.64 -9.57
C SER A 781 -14.88 -4.26 -10.84
N ARG A 782 -14.55 -3.41 -11.82
CA ARG A 782 -13.99 -3.87 -13.09
C ARG A 782 -12.93 -2.89 -13.60
N TYR A 783 -12.02 -3.44 -14.34
CA TYR A 783 -10.94 -2.69 -14.98
C TYR A 783 -10.67 -3.29 -16.36
N THR A 784 -10.07 -2.52 -17.25
CA THR A 784 -9.59 -3.10 -18.50
C THR A 784 -8.34 -3.95 -18.25
N ARG A 785 -8.15 -5.01 -19.03
CA ARG A 785 -6.92 -5.80 -18.96
C ARG A 785 -5.73 -4.86 -19.16
N PRO A 786 -4.66 -4.97 -18.35
CA PRO A 786 -3.51 -4.08 -18.46
C PRO A 786 -3.03 -3.93 -19.91
N GLY A 787 -2.94 -2.68 -20.38
CA GLY A 787 -2.55 -2.34 -21.74
C GLY A 787 -3.67 -2.38 -22.77
N THR A 788 -4.96 -2.58 -22.40
CA THR A 788 -6.10 -2.50 -23.31
C THR A 788 -7.11 -1.46 -22.85
N SER A 789 -7.97 -1.00 -23.77
CA SER A 789 -9.07 -0.08 -23.48
C SER A 789 -10.47 -0.72 -23.53
N ASP A 790 -10.59 -1.95 -24.01
CA ASP A 790 -11.84 -2.61 -24.36
C ASP A 790 -12.05 -3.99 -23.71
N GLN A 791 -10.99 -4.64 -23.22
CA GLN A 791 -11.07 -5.95 -22.60
C GLN A 791 -11.30 -5.83 -21.08
N TRP A 792 -12.57 -5.84 -20.69
CA TRP A 792 -12.97 -5.69 -19.29
C TRP A 792 -12.77 -6.97 -18.49
N GLU A 793 -12.15 -6.84 -17.33
CA GLU A 793 -11.92 -7.87 -16.32
C GLU A 793 -12.51 -7.47 -14.97
N THR A 794 -12.64 -8.43 -14.07
CA THR A 794 -13.10 -8.15 -12.71
C THR A 794 -12.34 -8.94 -11.67
N SER A 795 -12.04 -8.30 -10.56
CA SER A 795 -11.51 -8.92 -9.34
C SER A 795 -12.59 -9.15 -8.28
N LEU A 796 -13.86 -8.85 -8.57
CA LEU A 796 -14.94 -8.94 -7.59
C LEU A 796 -15.18 -10.38 -7.15
N ASN A 797 -14.88 -10.68 -5.88
CA ASN A 797 -14.92 -12.03 -5.29
C ASN A 797 -14.09 -13.09 -6.03
N ARG A 798 -13.09 -12.66 -6.75
CA ARG A 798 -12.18 -13.57 -7.47
C ARG A 798 -10.82 -12.94 -7.65
N PHE A 799 -9.80 -13.77 -7.78
CA PHE A 799 -8.46 -13.34 -8.13
C PHE A 799 -8.45 -12.88 -9.59
N GLY A 800 -8.11 -11.60 -9.82
CA GLY A 800 -8.12 -11.00 -11.15
C GLY A 800 -6.74 -10.95 -11.81
N TYR A 801 -6.68 -10.48 -13.05
CA TYR A 801 -5.42 -10.23 -13.78
C TYR A 801 -4.54 -9.16 -13.13
N ASN A 802 -5.09 -8.31 -12.27
CA ASN A 802 -4.36 -7.31 -11.47
C ASN A 802 -3.74 -7.89 -10.20
N ASP A 803 -3.73 -9.22 -10.06
CA ASP A 803 -3.22 -9.97 -8.90
C ASP A 803 -3.87 -9.55 -7.55
N LYS A 804 -5.12 -9.11 -7.58
CA LYS A 804 -5.90 -8.67 -6.41
C LYS A 804 -7.29 -9.31 -6.38
N VAL A 805 -7.92 -9.22 -5.21
CA VAL A 805 -9.33 -9.56 -4.98
C VAL A 805 -10.03 -8.35 -4.42
N SER A 806 -11.12 -7.93 -5.06
CA SER A 806 -12.08 -6.97 -4.54
C SER A 806 -13.18 -7.72 -3.79
N PHE A 807 -13.35 -7.44 -2.51
CA PHE A 807 -14.38 -8.11 -1.70
C PHE A 807 -15.73 -7.44 -1.91
N ARG A 808 -16.76 -8.24 -2.24
CA ARG A 808 -18.12 -7.74 -2.40
C ARG A 808 -18.66 -7.13 -1.11
N ASN A 809 -18.37 -7.75 0.03
CA ASN A 809 -18.91 -7.30 1.31
C ASN A 809 -17.85 -7.36 2.41
N ILE A 810 -17.60 -6.21 3.02
CA ILE A 810 -16.78 -6.06 4.22
C ILE A 810 -17.66 -5.42 5.28
N ILE A 811 -17.77 -6.05 6.46
CA ILE A 811 -18.62 -5.60 7.54
C ILE A 811 -17.81 -5.50 8.83
N ARG A 812 -18.07 -4.46 9.60
CA ARG A 812 -17.58 -4.31 10.96
C ARG A 812 -18.75 -3.97 11.90
N ALA A 813 -19.00 -4.83 12.86
CA ALA A 813 -19.96 -4.62 13.93
C ALA A 813 -19.22 -4.38 15.24
N THR A 814 -19.51 -3.29 15.92
CA THR A 814 -18.92 -2.92 17.22
C THR A 814 -20.00 -2.60 18.21
N SER A 815 -19.95 -3.21 19.39
CA SER A 815 -20.85 -2.92 20.50
C SER A 815 -20.05 -2.53 21.72
N SER A 816 -20.28 -1.34 22.26
CA SER A 816 -19.54 -0.77 23.39
C SER A 816 -20.51 -0.40 24.50
N TRP A 817 -20.38 -1.05 25.65
CA TRP A 817 -21.10 -0.72 26.86
C TRP A 817 -20.21 0.09 27.82
N GLU A 818 -20.65 1.26 28.21
CA GLU A 818 -19.90 2.23 29.02
C GLU A 818 -20.64 2.53 30.32
N SER A 819 -19.98 2.31 31.44
CA SER A 819 -20.39 2.73 32.78
C SER A 819 -19.44 3.79 33.34
N ALA A 820 -19.60 4.16 34.61
CA ALA A 820 -18.72 5.17 35.25
C ALA A 820 -17.24 4.73 35.23
N GLN A 821 -16.94 3.47 35.49
CA GLN A 821 -15.56 2.95 35.62
C GLN A 821 -15.16 2.00 34.50
N PHE A 822 -16.10 1.34 33.83
CA PHE A 822 -15.82 0.32 32.84
C PHE A 822 -16.35 0.68 31.48
N THR A 823 -15.56 0.32 30.44
CA THR A 823 -16.04 0.28 29.06
C THR A 823 -15.69 -1.10 28.50
N HIS A 824 -16.71 -1.89 28.15
CA HIS A 824 -16.54 -3.16 27.46
C HIS A 824 -16.85 -2.98 25.97
N THR A 825 -15.99 -3.44 25.11
CA THR A 825 -16.20 -3.34 23.65
C THR A 825 -16.00 -4.72 23.03
N ALA A 826 -17.01 -5.16 22.26
CA ALA A 826 -16.94 -6.33 21.40
C ALA A 826 -16.97 -5.88 19.94
N THR A 827 -16.14 -6.45 19.12
CA THR A 827 -16.10 -6.17 17.68
C THR A 827 -16.13 -7.48 16.90
N ALA A 828 -16.92 -7.52 15.82
CA ALA A 828 -16.91 -8.57 14.81
C ALA A 828 -16.51 -7.96 13.47
N SER A 829 -15.53 -8.55 12.79
CA SER A 829 -15.07 -8.15 11.47
C SER A 829 -15.30 -9.29 10.50
N TYR A 830 -16.01 -9.04 9.41
CA TYR A 830 -16.37 -10.02 8.38
C TYR A 830 -15.90 -9.57 7.01
N ARG A 831 -15.39 -10.52 6.25
CA ARG A 831 -15.06 -10.40 4.84
C ARG A 831 -15.54 -11.65 4.11
N ASN A 832 -16.21 -11.50 2.97
CA ASN A 832 -16.72 -12.66 2.22
C ASN A 832 -15.57 -13.45 1.56
N GLY A 833 -15.84 -14.70 1.18
CA GLY A 833 -14.92 -15.57 0.46
C GLY A 833 -14.77 -15.16 -1.02
N TYR A 834 -13.78 -15.76 -1.69
CA TYR A 834 -13.46 -15.48 -3.09
C TYR A 834 -12.99 -16.73 -3.83
N THR A 835 -13.01 -16.66 -5.17
CA THR A 835 -12.39 -17.67 -6.04
C THR A 835 -10.88 -17.35 -6.17
N ASP A 836 -10.05 -18.33 -5.83
CA ASP A 836 -8.59 -18.18 -5.82
C ASP A 836 -8.01 -18.14 -7.25
N LYS A 837 -6.72 -17.87 -7.35
CA LYS A 837 -5.98 -17.95 -8.61
C LYS A 837 -6.01 -19.37 -9.13
N ASN A 838 -6.29 -19.53 -10.43
CA ASN A 838 -6.18 -20.83 -11.07
C ASN A 838 -4.73 -21.31 -11.06
N GLN A 839 -4.51 -22.53 -10.59
CA GLN A 839 -3.26 -23.26 -10.74
C GLN A 839 -3.46 -24.22 -11.92
N ASN A 840 -2.88 -23.86 -13.06
CA ASN A 840 -3.03 -24.68 -14.25
C ASN A 840 -1.97 -25.80 -14.30
N ALA A 841 -2.29 -26.90 -14.98
CA ALA A 841 -1.40 -28.05 -15.11
C ALA A 841 -0.05 -27.71 -15.80
N SER A 842 0.00 -26.67 -16.65
CA SER A 842 1.23 -26.25 -17.32
C SER A 842 2.25 -25.60 -16.35
N SER A 843 1.78 -25.03 -15.24
CA SER A 843 2.66 -24.49 -14.18
C SER A 843 3.16 -25.57 -13.22
N CYS A 844 2.48 -26.71 -13.19
CA CYS A 844 2.75 -27.86 -12.31
C CYS A 844 2.96 -27.50 -10.82
N ALA A 845 2.32 -26.41 -10.37
CA ALA A 845 2.38 -26.00 -8.97
C ALA A 845 1.51 -26.89 -8.05
N VAL A 846 0.54 -27.58 -8.60
CA VAL A 846 -0.29 -28.58 -7.90
C VAL A 846 -0.15 -29.91 -8.61
N VAL A 847 0.12 -30.95 -7.83
CA VAL A 847 0.27 -32.32 -8.33
C VAL A 847 -0.61 -33.29 -7.53
N THR A 848 -0.84 -34.47 -8.06
CA THR A 848 -1.46 -35.57 -7.30
C THR A 848 -0.52 -36.00 -6.18
N ALA A 849 -1.07 -36.34 -5.01
CA ALA A 849 -0.26 -36.76 -3.83
C ALA A 849 0.19 -38.23 -3.89
N ASP A 850 0.00 -38.93 -5.01
CA ASP A 850 0.51 -40.26 -5.29
C ASP A 850 1.92 -40.25 -5.89
N ALA A 851 2.48 -41.44 -6.12
CA ALA A 851 3.83 -41.57 -6.69
C ALA A 851 3.95 -41.05 -8.14
N ALA A 852 2.84 -40.88 -8.85
CA ALA A 852 2.84 -40.35 -10.21
C ALA A 852 3.08 -38.84 -10.27
N GLN A 853 2.71 -38.09 -9.22
CA GLN A 853 2.82 -36.63 -9.13
C GLN A 853 2.36 -35.91 -10.41
N GLU A 854 1.21 -36.31 -10.95
CA GLU A 854 0.67 -35.71 -12.17
C GLU A 854 0.27 -34.27 -11.93
N CYS A 855 0.66 -33.35 -12.83
CA CYS A 855 0.28 -31.94 -12.77
C CYS A 855 -1.24 -31.77 -12.82
N TYR A 856 -1.81 -31.02 -11.91
CA TYR A 856 -3.26 -30.94 -11.70
C TYR A 856 -3.78 -29.50 -11.85
N ASP A 857 -4.86 -29.35 -12.61
CA ASP A 857 -5.54 -28.08 -12.82
C ASP A 857 -6.61 -27.87 -11.76
N ILE A 858 -6.47 -26.79 -10.95
CA ILE A 858 -7.42 -26.52 -9.87
C ILE A 858 -7.64 -25.03 -9.65
N THR A 859 -8.89 -24.69 -9.37
CA THR A 859 -9.31 -23.38 -8.85
C THR A 859 -10.09 -23.58 -7.57
N LEU A 860 -9.55 -23.15 -6.45
CA LEU A 860 -10.18 -23.26 -5.13
C LEU A 860 -11.14 -22.10 -4.84
N ARG A 861 -12.06 -22.34 -3.93
CA ARG A 861 -12.86 -21.31 -3.29
C ARG A 861 -12.32 -21.07 -1.89
N VAL A 862 -11.77 -19.88 -1.65
CA VAL A 862 -11.32 -19.43 -0.34
C VAL A 862 -12.56 -19.02 0.48
N PRO A 863 -12.78 -19.58 1.67
CA PRO A 863 -13.97 -19.27 2.48
C PRO A 863 -13.94 -17.87 3.05
N SER A 864 -15.09 -17.41 3.57
CA SER A 864 -15.20 -16.14 4.29
C SER A 864 -14.35 -16.15 5.56
N TYR A 865 -13.90 -14.95 5.95
CA TYR A 865 -13.07 -14.74 7.13
C TYR A 865 -13.78 -13.83 8.13
N THR A 866 -14.01 -14.35 9.34
CA THR A 866 -14.66 -13.61 10.42
C THR A 866 -13.80 -13.69 11.66
N THR A 867 -13.51 -12.55 12.29
CA THR A 867 -12.81 -12.45 13.56
C THR A 867 -13.65 -11.72 14.59
N PHE A 868 -13.44 -12.03 15.87
CA PHE A 868 -14.07 -11.37 17.00
C PHE A 868 -13.00 -10.84 17.93
N ASP A 869 -13.17 -9.62 18.40
CA ASP A 869 -12.28 -8.96 19.33
C ASP A 869 -13.05 -8.55 20.57
N TRP A 870 -12.38 -8.55 21.72
CA TRP A 870 -12.92 -8.09 22.99
C TRP A 870 -11.92 -7.23 23.72
N GLN A 871 -12.38 -6.14 24.31
CA GLN A 871 -11.59 -5.35 25.26
C GLN A 871 -12.41 -4.84 26.41
N THR A 872 -11.74 -4.65 27.54
CA THR A 872 -12.23 -4.00 28.74
C THR A 872 -11.29 -2.87 29.10
N GLN A 873 -11.84 -1.66 29.22
CA GLN A 873 -11.17 -0.49 29.74
C GLN A 873 -11.69 -0.24 31.16
N TYR A 874 -10.78 -0.06 32.12
CA TYR A 874 -11.06 0.21 33.50
C TYR A 874 -10.46 1.55 33.94
N ARG A 875 -11.26 2.43 34.53
CA ARG A 875 -10.87 3.74 35.05
C ARG A 875 -11.02 3.76 36.57
N PRO A 876 -10.03 3.22 37.32
CA PRO A 876 -10.08 3.23 38.78
C PRO A 876 -10.07 4.63 39.38
N LEU A 877 -9.37 5.56 38.71
CA LEU A 877 -9.23 6.96 39.06
C LEU A 877 -9.46 7.84 37.84
N LYS A 878 -9.75 9.11 38.02
CA LYS A 878 -9.95 10.08 36.91
C LYS A 878 -8.74 10.21 36.01
N ASN A 879 -7.55 9.98 36.55
CA ASN A 879 -6.26 10.13 35.89
C ASN A 879 -5.57 8.80 35.50
N VAL A 880 -6.20 7.65 35.76
CA VAL A 880 -5.67 6.32 35.42
C VAL A 880 -6.64 5.59 34.51
N GLU A 881 -6.15 5.10 33.39
CA GLU A 881 -6.88 4.26 32.46
C GLU A 881 -6.09 2.99 32.18
N LEU A 882 -6.69 1.83 32.43
CA LEU A 882 -6.13 0.51 32.15
C LEU A 882 -7.01 -0.16 31.11
N THR A 883 -6.41 -0.76 30.10
CA THR A 883 -7.12 -1.52 29.07
C THR A 883 -6.50 -2.90 28.90
N ALA A 884 -7.32 -3.93 28.95
CA ALA A 884 -6.96 -5.30 28.60
C ALA A 884 -7.85 -5.76 27.43
N GLY A 885 -7.27 -6.45 26.45
CA GLY A 885 -8.05 -6.92 25.31
C GLY A 885 -7.46 -8.14 24.61
N ILE A 886 -8.31 -8.76 23.82
CA ILE A 886 -8.01 -9.93 23.00
C ILE A 886 -8.46 -9.62 21.57
N VAL A 887 -7.53 -9.63 20.64
CA VAL A 887 -7.81 -9.57 19.19
C VAL A 887 -7.91 -11.00 18.68
N ASN A 888 -8.87 -11.27 17.79
CA ASN A 888 -9.15 -12.59 17.26
C ASN A 888 -9.44 -13.62 18.40
N LEU A 889 -10.44 -13.33 19.21
CA LEU A 889 -10.82 -14.08 20.43
C LEU A 889 -10.90 -15.61 20.25
N PHE A 890 -11.38 -16.06 19.08
CA PHE A 890 -11.57 -17.48 18.76
C PHE A 890 -10.39 -18.09 18.00
N ASP A 891 -9.25 -17.39 17.90
CA ASP A 891 -8.04 -17.84 17.20
C ASP A 891 -8.31 -18.31 15.77
N ARG A 892 -9.16 -17.60 15.03
CA ARG A 892 -9.50 -17.93 13.65
C ARG A 892 -8.24 -17.86 12.78
N LYS A 893 -7.82 -19.00 12.25
CA LYS A 893 -6.67 -19.07 11.35
C LYS A 893 -7.01 -18.44 9.99
N PRO A 894 -6.02 -17.88 9.27
CA PRO A 894 -6.20 -17.44 7.90
C PRO A 894 -6.81 -18.55 7.01
N PRO A 895 -7.74 -18.22 6.10
CA PRO A 895 -8.28 -19.21 5.19
C PRO A 895 -7.22 -19.65 4.18
N PHE A 896 -7.22 -20.95 3.85
CA PHE A 896 -6.30 -21.56 2.91
C PHE A 896 -6.47 -20.97 1.51
N SER A 897 -5.35 -20.62 0.86
CA SER A 897 -5.25 -20.11 -0.51
C SER A 897 -4.02 -20.70 -1.17
N LEU A 898 -4.14 -21.07 -2.45
CA LEU A 898 -3.04 -21.57 -3.28
C LEU A 898 -2.20 -20.43 -3.87
N ARG A 899 -2.45 -19.19 -3.49
CA ARG A 899 -1.68 -18.07 -4.00
C ARG A 899 -0.22 -18.16 -3.50
N ASN A 900 0.71 -18.13 -4.45
CA ASN A 900 2.07 -17.72 -4.18
C ASN A 900 2.11 -16.18 -4.24
N THR A 901 2.30 -15.52 -3.13
CA THR A 901 2.38 -14.06 -3.07
C THR A 901 3.79 -13.61 -3.45
N GLY A 902 3.93 -12.38 -3.97
CA GLY A 902 5.25 -11.78 -4.24
C GLY A 902 6.23 -11.88 -3.06
N PRO A 903 5.81 -11.77 -1.78
CA PRO A 903 6.64 -12.00 -0.60
C PRO A 903 7.02 -13.46 -0.32
N HIS A 904 6.72 -14.40 -1.20
CA HIS A 904 6.99 -15.85 -1.02
C HIS A 904 6.25 -16.50 0.17
N GLN A 905 5.19 -15.87 0.65
CA GLN A 905 4.31 -16.46 1.67
C GLN A 905 3.24 -17.29 0.97
N ILE A 906 3.00 -18.51 1.46
CA ILE A 906 2.05 -19.45 0.88
C ILE A 906 1.11 -20.05 1.92
N GLY A 907 0.05 -20.69 1.45
CA GLY A 907 -1.00 -21.28 2.27
C GLY A 907 -2.08 -20.29 2.67
N TYR A 908 -1.90 -18.97 2.49
CA TYR A 908 -2.87 -17.92 2.77
C TYR A 908 -2.51 -16.62 2.05
N ASN A 909 -3.39 -15.62 2.08
CA ASN A 909 -3.11 -14.30 1.51
C ASN A 909 -2.92 -13.26 2.63
N PRO A 910 -1.69 -12.72 2.84
CA PRO A 910 -1.37 -11.77 3.91
C PRO A 910 -2.03 -10.40 3.75
N ALA A 911 -2.41 -10.00 2.53
CA ALA A 911 -3.14 -8.75 2.30
C ALA A 911 -4.58 -8.79 2.84
N TYR A 912 -5.13 -10.00 3.07
CA TYR A 912 -6.53 -10.16 3.40
C TYR A 912 -6.78 -10.81 4.78
N SER A 913 -5.78 -11.42 5.39
CA SER A 913 -5.91 -12.06 6.68
C SER A 913 -4.61 -11.99 7.48
N SER A 914 -4.74 -11.72 8.79
CA SER A 914 -3.60 -11.61 9.68
C SER A 914 -3.09 -12.99 10.11
N ALA A 915 -1.79 -13.21 10.01
CA ALA A 915 -1.12 -14.40 10.51
C ALA A 915 -0.74 -14.34 12.01
N LEU A 916 -1.06 -13.24 12.70
CA LEU A 916 -0.75 -13.08 14.12
C LEU A 916 -1.57 -14.02 15.01
N GLY A 917 -2.75 -14.49 14.55
CA GLY A 917 -3.64 -15.34 15.36
C GLY A 917 -4.29 -14.58 16.50
N ARG A 918 -4.59 -15.26 17.62
CA ARG A 918 -5.09 -14.63 18.84
C ARG A 918 -3.99 -13.81 19.50
N GLN A 919 -4.32 -12.55 19.87
CA GLN A 919 -3.38 -11.63 20.48
C GLN A 919 -3.95 -11.09 21.78
N PHE A 920 -3.12 -11.07 22.83
CA PHE A 920 -3.44 -10.45 24.12
C PHE A 920 -2.70 -9.12 24.23
N TYR A 921 -3.36 -8.07 24.71
CA TYR A 921 -2.72 -6.80 24.96
C TYR A 921 -3.14 -6.16 26.28
N LEU A 922 -2.21 -5.40 26.84
CA LEU A 922 -2.40 -4.54 27.99
C LEU A 922 -1.96 -3.13 27.62
N SER A 923 -2.73 -2.12 28.05
CA SER A 923 -2.37 -0.71 27.92
C SER A 923 -2.69 0.02 29.21
N GLY A 924 -1.80 0.92 29.61
CA GLY A 924 -2.00 1.85 30.71
C GLY A 924 -1.79 3.28 30.26
N ALA A 925 -2.63 4.20 30.70
CA ALA A 925 -2.43 5.64 30.55
C ALA A 925 -2.56 6.30 31.94
N TYR A 926 -1.62 7.21 32.21
CA TYR A 926 -1.59 8.01 33.44
C TYR A 926 -1.49 9.49 33.09
N LYS A 927 -2.40 10.29 33.63
CA LYS A 927 -2.44 11.76 33.48
C LYS A 927 -2.08 12.42 34.80
N PHE A 928 -1.18 13.44 34.79
CA PHE A 928 -0.70 14.11 35.96
C PHE A 928 -0.36 15.58 35.70
#